data_1f3fb0003b0f24117082341adc0ea65a
#
_entry.id   1f3fb0003b0f24117082341adc0ea65a
#
_cell.length_a   1.000
_cell.length_b   1.000
_cell.length_c   1.000
_cell.angle_alpha   90.00
_cell.angle_beta   90.00
_cell.angle_gamma   90.00
#
_symmetry.space_group_name_H-M   'P 1'
#
loop_
_entity.id
_entity.type
_entity.pdbx_description
1 polymer ?
#
loop_
_entity_poly.entity_id
_entity_poly.type
_entity_poly.pdbx_seq_one_letter_code
_entity_poly.pdbx_strand_id
1 'polypeptide(L)'
;MLVYSGDKSTFLTDVADNRISDRILAAMTRRSMGGVSESERRSWEQSLLYMKNVVEDPNIPDDAGIAVEYRIPQTSKRVDVIISGLDDEQRESCVIIELKQWQHAEATGKDAIVRTLLGGGIRETTHPSYQAWSYSTLLEDFNEAVQNGGIRLTPCAYLHNCTDGSGLQEPLYDRYLQCAPLFLRHDTQKLRAFIRRYVRYGDHRRVLYRIDQGRIRPSKDLASSLARLIRGNRDFLMIDDQKVAYEAALEVGTIAQEFGKQVLIVEGGPGTGKSVVAINLLVELTKRHQTVHYVTPNRAPRQVYEGRLTGTLTKTRFSNLFKGSAAYDNAERDEMDGLLVDEAHRLQERSRWQRAGTNQIRDIIRAARTSVFFVDEAQQVTWNDTGSIQEIERWARAEGATIHRAALQSQFRCSGSDGYLAWLDQALQIRDTAQKDLHGIRYHLEAVDSPRTLYQRIVELDGNGSRARLVAGYCWDWISKKDPCAWDITFPEENLFMRWNLYEDEGRYLEKTHSIDQVGCIHTVQGLEMDYVGVIIGPDLIVRNGHVVTQPSKRARTDRSLHGYKTARKEAPEECDARADAIIKNTYRTLMSRGLKGCLIHCTDPETQAYFRQEIEAAFSQPSDNTEASTLQPAPVIPLDEQSSTEAEDEPRTIPAEAVTPADNAVPFIELEAAAGEFQAGFAEAERLEETETWIALPELYRARRGLFVARVKGESMNRRIPNGAWCLFEANPGGSRHGRVVLAYHRDIQDPDNNSALTVKRYYSEKITSADGQWQHSRITLACDTLTPGYEDIVLEEEQARDLRILGEFKGTVA
;
A
#
# COMPACT_ATOMS: atom_id res chain seq x y z
N MET A 1 0.00 -15.69 -2.79
CA MET A 1 -0.70 -16.77 -2.05
C MET A 1 -0.85 -17.99 -2.96
N LEU A 2 -0.37 -19.15 -2.50
CA LEU A 2 -0.41 -20.41 -3.25
C LEU A 2 -1.85 -20.96 -3.29
N VAL A 3 -2.40 -21.17 -4.46
CA VAL A 3 -3.70 -21.86 -4.66
C VAL A 3 -3.46 -23.37 -4.73
N TYR A 4 -2.63 -23.82 -5.67
CA TYR A 4 -2.13 -25.17 -5.72
C TYR A 4 -0.62 -25.17 -5.57
N SER A 5 -0.07 -26.10 -4.79
CA SER A 5 1.37 -26.35 -4.70
C SER A 5 1.68 -27.80 -4.39
N GLY A 6 2.71 -28.32 -5.01
CA GLY A 6 3.24 -29.66 -4.83
C GLY A 6 4.62 -29.77 -5.43
N ASP A 7 5.23 -30.95 -5.36
CA ASP A 7 6.40 -31.29 -6.16
C ASP A 7 5.97 -31.76 -7.56
N LYS A 8 6.94 -31.92 -8.46
CA LYS A 8 6.68 -32.41 -9.83
C LYS A 8 5.94 -33.74 -9.82
N SER A 9 6.32 -34.68 -8.95
CA SER A 9 5.73 -36.03 -8.91
C SER A 9 4.25 -35.97 -8.53
N THR A 10 3.92 -35.14 -7.53
CA THR A 10 2.52 -34.89 -7.11
C THR A 10 1.72 -34.22 -8.22
N PHE A 11 2.30 -33.20 -8.88
CA PHE A 11 1.66 -32.50 -9.98
C PHE A 11 1.32 -33.43 -11.15
N LEU A 12 2.28 -34.27 -11.56
CA LEU A 12 2.07 -35.24 -12.65
C LEU A 12 0.96 -36.26 -12.33
N THR A 13 0.92 -36.72 -11.09
CA THR A 13 -0.12 -37.61 -10.59
C THR A 13 -1.48 -36.94 -10.58
N ASP A 14 -1.59 -35.74 -10.04
CA ASP A 14 -2.85 -35.00 -9.93
C ASP A 14 -3.43 -34.64 -11.31
N VAL A 15 -2.58 -34.33 -12.29
CA VAL A 15 -3.02 -34.10 -13.68
C VAL A 15 -3.44 -35.41 -14.35
N ALA A 16 -2.67 -36.49 -14.15
CA ALA A 16 -3.00 -37.80 -14.73
C ALA A 16 -4.33 -38.35 -14.20
N ASP A 17 -4.61 -38.16 -12.92
CA ASP A 17 -5.85 -38.60 -12.25
C ASP A 17 -7.03 -37.64 -12.46
N ASN A 18 -6.85 -36.54 -13.22
CA ASN A 18 -7.84 -35.46 -13.42
C ASN A 18 -8.31 -34.80 -12.10
N ARG A 19 -7.48 -34.79 -11.06
CA ARG A 19 -7.81 -34.22 -9.74
C ARG A 19 -7.37 -32.76 -9.58
N ILE A 20 -6.52 -32.26 -10.47
CA ILE A 20 -5.88 -30.97 -10.29
C ILE A 20 -6.89 -29.80 -10.31
N SER A 21 -7.87 -29.83 -11.23
CA SER A 21 -8.91 -28.80 -11.30
C SER A 21 -9.80 -28.79 -10.05
N ASP A 22 -10.11 -29.96 -9.48
CA ASP A 22 -10.88 -30.06 -8.24
C ASP A 22 -10.08 -29.55 -7.04
N ARG A 23 -8.77 -29.84 -6.98
CA ARG A 23 -7.89 -29.30 -5.93
C ARG A 23 -7.76 -27.79 -6.00
N ILE A 24 -7.62 -27.25 -7.19
CA ILE A 24 -7.57 -25.78 -7.41
C ILE A 24 -8.90 -25.16 -6.97
N LEU A 25 -10.02 -25.70 -7.43
CA LEU A 25 -11.37 -25.23 -7.09
C LEU A 25 -11.61 -25.29 -5.58
N ALA A 26 -11.30 -26.43 -4.94
CA ALA A 26 -11.43 -26.58 -3.50
C ALA A 26 -10.55 -25.60 -2.70
N ALA A 27 -9.34 -25.30 -3.19
CA ALA A 27 -8.46 -24.34 -2.57
C ALA A 27 -8.96 -22.89 -2.76
N MET A 28 -9.49 -22.55 -3.93
CA MET A 28 -10.09 -21.24 -4.20
C MET A 28 -11.36 -21.02 -3.38
N THR A 29 -12.24 -22.04 -3.32
CA THR A 29 -13.46 -21.99 -2.52
C THR A 29 -13.15 -21.79 -1.04
N ARG A 30 -12.23 -22.61 -0.47
CA ARG A 30 -11.80 -22.47 0.93
C ARG A 30 -11.19 -21.10 1.27
N ARG A 31 -10.70 -20.36 0.27
CA ARG A 31 -10.04 -19.06 0.43
C ARG A 31 -10.86 -17.89 -0.08
N SER A 32 -12.15 -18.12 -0.38
CA SER A 32 -13.10 -17.10 -0.86
C SER A 32 -12.56 -16.25 -2.01
N MET A 33 -11.88 -16.88 -2.97
CA MET A 33 -11.23 -16.17 -4.07
C MET A 33 -12.19 -15.84 -5.23
N GLY A 34 -13.49 -15.79 -4.98
CA GLY A 34 -14.52 -15.52 -5.99
C GLY A 34 -15.00 -16.77 -6.72
N GLY A 35 -16.15 -16.68 -7.39
CA GLY A 35 -16.71 -17.78 -8.19
C GLY A 35 -15.87 -18.08 -9.42
N VAL A 36 -15.49 -19.33 -9.60
CA VAL A 36 -14.78 -19.82 -10.78
C VAL A 36 -15.81 -20.16 -11.87
N SER A 37 -15.64 -19.60 -13.05
CA SER A 37 -16.50 -19.91 -14.19
C SER A 37 -16.15 -21.31 -14.76
N GLU A 38 -17.15 -21.97 -15.35
CA GLU A 38 -16.92 -23.28 -16.00
C GLU A 38 -15.90 -23.17 -17.15
N SER A 39 -15.84 -22.03 -17.82
CA SER A 39 -14.84 -21.75 -18.85
C SER A 39 -13.41 -21.68 -18.29
N GLU A 40 -13.24 -21.10 -17.12
CA GLU A 40 -11.95 -21.01 -16.41
C GLU A 40 -11.50 -22.42 -15.96
N ARG A 41 -12.39 -23.21 -15.40
CA ARG A 41 -12.12 -24.61 -15.05
C ARG A 41 -11.67 -25.45 -16.26
N ARG A 42 -12.37 -25.36 -17.39
CA ARG A 42 -11.95 -26.02 -18.64
C ARG A 42 -10.59 -25.50 -19.15
N SER A 43 -10.32 -24.22 -18.94
CA SER A 43 -9.01 -23.66 -19.28
C SER A 43 -7.88 -24.32 -18.50
N TRP A 44 -8.06 -24.54 -17.20
CA TRP A 44 -7.07 -25.26 -16.39
C TRP A 44 -6.87 -26.70 -16.87
N GLU A 45 -7.95 -27.44 -17.07
CA GLU A 45 -7.89 -28.82 -17.50
C GLU A 45 -7.11 -28.99 -18.82
N GLN A 46 -7.31 -28.08 -19.75
CA GLN A 46 -6.58 -28.11 -21.02
C GLN A 46 -5.14 -27.66 -20.91
N SER A 47 -4.91 -26.47 -20.32
CA SER A 47 -3.56 -25.88 -20.25
C SER A 47 -2.60 -26.70 -19.40
N LEU A 48 -3.08 -27.31 -18.30
CA LEU A 48 -2.23 -28.10 -17.41
C LEU A 48 -1.84 -29.45 -18.01
N LEU A 49 -2.62 -30.00 -18.95
CA LEU A 49 -2.21 -31.18 -19.76
C LEU A 49 -0.98 -30.86 -20.62
N TYR A 50 -0.92 -29.67 -21.23
CA TYR A 50 0.27 -29.24 -21.97
C TYR A 50 1.46 -29.02 -21.02
N MET A 51 1.23 -28.46 -19.83
CA MET A 51 2.29 -28.33 -18.83
C MET A 51 2.77 -29.68 -18.30
N LYS A 52 1.87 -30.67 -18.10
CA LYS A 52 2.26 -32.05 -17.77
C LYS A 52 3.26 -32.57 -18.79
N ASN A 53 2.95 -32.46 -20.10
CA ASN A 53 3.85 -32.89 -21.17
C ASN A 53 5.20 -32.16 -21.11
N VAL A 54 5.27 -30.91 -20.65
CA VAL A 54 6.53 -30.17 -20.50
C VAL A 54 7.32 -30.68 -19.31
N VAL A 55 6.73 -30.81 -18.13
CA VAL A 55 7.44 -31.16 -16.90
C VAL A 55 7.74 -32.66 -16.76
N GLU A 56 7.13 -33.51 -17.56
CA GLU A 56 7.40 -34.97 -17.62
C GLU A 56 8.82 -35.33 -18.13
N ASP A 57 9.66 -34.32 -18.40
CA ASP A 57 11.07 -34.50 -18.72
C ASP A 57 11.83 -35.09 -17.52
N PRO A 58 12.53 -36.24 -17.68
CA PRO A 58 13.27 -36.88 -16.59
C PRO A 58 14.46 -36.06 -16.07
N ASN A 59 14.89 -35.03 -16.82
CA ASN A 59 15.97 -34.13 -16.38
C ASN A 59 15.48 -32.93 -15.58
N ILE A 60 14.17 -32.75 -15.41
CA ILE A 60 13.60 -31.86 -14.43
C ILE A 60 13.43 -32.66 -13.13
N PRO A 61 13.99 -32.21 -11.99
CA PRO A 61 13.96 -32.95 -10.73
C PRO A 61 12.55 -33.30 -10.29
N ASP A 62 12.31 -34.49 -9.77
CA ASP A 62 10.98 -34.95 -9.32
C ASP A 62 10.50 -34.19 -8.08
N ASP A 63 11.42 -33.64 -7.31
CA ASP A 63 11.20 -32.79 -6.14
C ASP A 63 11.29 -31.28 -6.48
N ALA A 64 11.26 -30.88 -7.75
CA ALA A 64 11.07 -29.50 -8.14
C ALA A 64 9.68 -29.01 -7.69
N GLY A 65 9.62 -27.84 -7.07
CA GLY A 65 8.35 -27.26 -6.62
C GLY A 65 7.51 -26.77 -7.80
N ILE A 66 6.22 -27.06 -7.79
CA ILE A 66 5.26 -26.56 -8.79
C ILE A 66 4.10 -25.86 -8.07
N ALA A 67 3.85 -24.62 -8.43
CA ALA A 67 2.65 -23.89 -8.04
C ALA A 67 1.80 -23.57 -9.28
N VAL A 68 0.47 -23.63 -9.12
CA VAL A 68 -0.50 -23.28 -10.15
C VAL A 68 -1.43 -22.19 -9.58
N GLU A 69 -1.78 -21.23 -10.41
CA GLU A 69 -2.67 -20.11 -10.03
C GLU A 69 -2.15 -19.34 -8.80
N TYR A 70 -0.84 -19.06 -8.79
CA TYR A 70 -0.24 -18.28 -7.69
C TYR A 70 -0.77 -16.86 -7.70
N ARG A 71 -1.57 -16.50 -6.71
CA ARG A 71 -2.06 -15.14 -6.55
C ARG A 71 -0.93 -14.23 -6.08
N ILE A 72 -0.63 -13.21 -6.90
CA ILE A 72 0.35 -12.20 -6.55
C ILE A 72 -0.20 -11.37 -5.39
N PRO A 73 0.53 -11.27 -4.26
CA PRO A 73 0.06 -10.51 -3.11
C PRO A 73 -0.29 -9.06 -3.46
N GLN A 74 -1.34 -8.54 -2.83
CA GLN A 74 -1.88 -7.19 -3.05
C GLN A 74 -2.45 -6.92 -4.46
N THR A 75 -2.66 -7.96 -5.25
CA THR A 75 -3.32 -7.86 -6.54
C THR A 75 -4.40 -8.93 -6.71
N SER A 76 -5.32 -8.74 -7.66
CA SER A 76 -6.24 -9.79 -8.10
C SER A 76 -5.61 -10.75 -9.12
N LYS A 77 -4.37 -10.47 -9.57
CA LYS A 77 -3.69 -11.22 -10.63
C LYS A 77 -3.07 -12.50 -10.11
N ARG A 78 -2.99 -13.47 -11.01
CA ARG A 78 -2.44 -14.81 -10.73
C ARG A 78 -1.39 -15.16 -11.78
N VAL A 79 -0.33 -15.82 -11.35
CA VAL A 79 0.63 -16.46 -12.22
C VAL A 79 0.14 -17.86 -12.50
N ASP A 80 0.02 -18.22 -13.75
CA ASP A 80 -0.55 -19.52 -14.15
C ASP A 80 0.27 -20.69 -13.60
N VAL A 81 1.60 -20.70 -13.82
CA VAL A 81 2.49 -21.75 -13.29
C VAL A 81 3.83 -21.16 -12.83
N ILE A 82 4.31 -21.62 -11.67
CA ILE A 82 5.66 -21.37 -11.18
C ILE A 82 6.35 -22.71 -10.93
N ILE A 83 7.57 -22.88 -11.45
CA ILE A 83 8.42 -24.04 -11.18
C ILE A 83 9.65 -23.56 -10.41
N SER A 84 9.91 -24.13 -9.23
CA SER A 84 11.01 -23.72 -8.35
C SER A 84 12.00 -24.84 -8.08
N GLY A 85 13.22 -24.42 -7.77
CA GLY A 85 14.32 -25.30 -7.39
C GLY A 85 15.62 -24.53 -7.28
N LEU A 86 16.74 -25.20 -7.55
CA LEU A 86 18.06 -24.55 -7.59
C LEU A 86 18.65 -24.63 -9.01
N ASP A 87 19.33 -23.58 -9.41
CA ASP A 87 20.09 -23.53 -10.68
C ASP A 87 21.41 -24.34 -10.59
N ASP A 88 22.21 -24.29 -11.63
CA ASP A 88 23.52 -24.98 -11.72
C ASP A 88 24.55 -24.41 -10.71
N GLU A 89 24.39 -23.18 -10.26
CA GLU A 89 25.21 -22.53 -9.22
C GLU A 89 24.65 -22.71 -7.81
N GLN A 90 23.65 -23.60 -7.63
CA GLN A 90 22.94 -23.84 -6.34
C GLN A 90 22.21 -22.60 -5.80
N ARG A 91 21.88 -21.61 -6.65
CA ARG A 91 21.05 -20.47 -6.28
C ARG A 91 19.57 -20.81 -6.39
N GLU A 92 18.80 -20.28 -5.50
CA GLU A 92 17.33 -20.40 -5.53
C GLU A 92 16.76 -19.74 -6.78
N SER A 93 15.96 -20.48 -7.51
CA SER A 93 15.45 -20.06 -8.82
C SER A 93 14.01 -20.50 -9.03
N CYS A 94 13.24 -19.62 -9.69
CA CYS A 94 11.86 -19.89 -10.11
C CYS A 94 11.69 -19.52 -11.58
N VAL A 95 11.09 -20.42 -12.33
CA VAL A 95 10.58 -20.16 -13.68
C VAL A 95 9.10 -19.79 -13.57
N ILE A 96 8.75 -18.60 -14.02
CA ILE A 96 7.39 -18.07 -14.06
C ILE A 96 6.85 -18.29 -15.48
N ILE A 97 5.74 -19.01 -15.62
CA ILE A 97 5.20 -19.38 -16.93
C ILE A 97 3.77 -18.83 -17.04
N GLU A 98 3.57 -17.95 -18.00
CA GLU A 98 2.25 -17.47 -18.40
C GLU A 98 1.70 -18.37 -19.52
N LEU A 99 0.52 -18.94 -19.33
CA LEU A 99 -0.11 -19.86 -20.26
C LEU A 99 -1.20 -19.17 -21.08
N LYS A 100 -1.19 -19.36 -22.39
CA LYS A 100 -2.25 -18.85 -23.27
C LYS A 100 -2.77 -19.93 -24.20
N GLN A 101 -4.09 -19.98 -24.31
CA GLN A 101 -4.80 -20.89 -25.25
C GLN A 101 -5.01 -20.27 -26.63
N TRP A 102 -4.40 -19.13 -26.90
CA TRP A 102 -4.60 -18.43 -28.16
C TRP A 102 -4.11 -19.25 -29.35
N GLN A 103 -4.88 -19.27 -30.40
CA GLN A 103 -4.50 -19.90 -31.67
C GLN A 103 -3.80 -18.92 -32.59
N HIS A 104 -4.14 -17.62 -32.45
CA HIS A 104 -3.63 -16.55 -33.30
C HIS A 104 -3.60 -15.24 -32.51
N ALA A 105 -2.62 -14.40 -32.81
CA ALA A 105 -2.56 -13.03 -32.30
C ALA A 105 -1.91 -12.12 -33.34
N GLU A 106 -2.37 -10.88 -33.42
CA GLU A 106 -1.90 -9.86 -34.36
C GLU A 106 -1.23 -8.72 -33.59
N ALA A 107 -0.18 -8.15 -34.20
CA ALA A 107 0.43 -6.94 -33.69
C ALA A 107 -0.52 -5.74 -33.84
N THR A 108 -0.45 -4.79 -32.92
CA THR A 108 -1.32 -3.59 -32.96
C THR A 108 -0.56 -2.29 -33.25
N GLY A 109 0.74 -2.32 -33.31
CA GLY A 109 1.56 -1.10 -33.36
C GLY A 109 1.65 -0.34 -32.02
N LYS A 110 0.95 -0.80 -30.98
CA LYS A 110 1.02 -0.27 -29.60
C LYS A 110 2.05 -1.04 -28.79
N ASP A 111 2.77 -0.36 -27.91
CA ASP A 111 3.79 -0.99 -27.04
C ASP A 111 3.17 -2.01 -26.10
N ALA A 112 3.62 -3.27 -26.16
CA ALA A 112 3.16 -4.41 -25.36
C ALA A 112 1.68 -4.80 -25.52
N ILE A 113 0.97 -4.33 -26.56
CA ILE A 113 -0.45 -4.67 -26.81
C ILE A 113 -0.57 -5.48 -28.10
N VAL A 114 -1.34 -6.55 -28.02
CA VAL A 114 -1.67 -7.42 -29.16
C VAL A 114 -3.18 -7.58 -29.28
N ARG A 115 -3.63 -8.03 -30.44
CA ARG A 115 -5.04 -8.28 -30.73
C ARG A 115 -5.25 -9.78 -30.92
N THR A 116 -6.21 -10.33 -30.20
CA THR A 116 -6.55 -11.77 -30.29
C THR A 116 -8.02 -12.03 -30.02
N LEU A 117 -8.47 -13.27 -30.27
CA LEU A 117 -9.86 -13.68 -30.02
C LEU A 117 -10.03 -14.00 -28.53
N LEU A 118 -10.84 -13.22 -27.83
CA LEU A 118 -11.16 -13.40 -26.41
C LEU A 118 -12.67 -13.28 -26.18
N GLY A 119 -13.26 -14.29 -25.51
CA GLY A 119 -14.70 -14.26 -25.18
C GLY A 119 -15.63 -14.14 -26.39
N GLY A 120 -15.26 -14.71 -27.52
CA GLY A 120 -16.05 -14.68 -28.76
C GLY A 120 -15.90 -13.44 -29.62
N GLY A 121 -15.00 -12.51 -29.28
CA GLY A 121 -14.69 -11.29 -30.06
C GLY A 121 -13.19 -11.00 -30.11
N ILE A 122 -12.79 -10.25 -31.14
CA ILE A 122 -11.40 -9.77 -31.25
C ILE A 122 -11.22 -8.60 -30.27
N ARG A 123 -10.23 -8.71 -29.39
CA ARG A 123 -9.94 -7.71 -28.37
C ARG A 123 -8.44 -7.42 -28.29
N GLU A 124 -8.12 -6.23 -27.86
CA GLU A 124 -6.77 -5.83 -27.48
C GLU A 124 -6.48 -6.31 -26.05
N THR A 125 -5.28 -6.83 -25.85
CA THR A 125 -4.79 -7.32 -24.54
C THR A 125 -3.27 -7.22 -24.50
N THR A 126 -2.70 -7.39 -23.32
CA THR A 126 -1.24 -7.36 -23.14
C THR A 126 -0.55 -8.53 -23.84
N HIS A 127 0.64 -8.24 -24.36
CA HIS A 127 1.53 -9.26 -24.93
C HIS A 127 1.92 -10.29 -23.86
N PRO A 128 1.88 -11.61 -24.13
CA PRO A 128 2.14 -12.63 -23.12
C PRO A 128 3.52 -12.52 -22.44
N SER A 129 4.56 -12.21 -23.20
CA SER A 129 5.91 -11.98 -22.64
C SER A 129 5.95 -10.73 -21.75
N TYR A 130 5.24 -9.67 -22.11
CA TYR A 130 5.11 -8.50 -21.23
C TYR A 130 4.41 -8.87 -19.92
N GLN A 131 3.33 -9.65 -20.00
CA GLN A 131 2.56 -10.08 -18.84
C GLN A 131 3.43 -10.91 -17.88
N ALA A 132 4.11 -11.95 -18.38
CA ALA A 132 5.02 -12.77 -17.58
C ALA A 132 6.15 -11.95 -16.95
N TRP A 133 6.76 -11.05 -17.72
CA TRP A 133 7.81 -10.15 -17.24
C TRP A 133 7.29 -9.18 -16.17
N SER A 134 6.10 -8.61 -16.37
CA SER A 134 5.50 -7.68 -15.42
C SER A 134 5.23 -8.34 -14.07
N TYR A 135 4.78 -9.59 -14.06
CA TYR A 135 4.54 -10.36 -12.84
C TYR A 135 5.85 -10.71 -12.11
N SER A 136 6.88 -11.10 -12.85
CA SER A 136 8.22 -11.31 -12.28
C SER A 136 8.75 -10.05 -11.60
N THR A 137 8.72 -8.93 -12.30
CA THR A 137 9.19 -7.64 -11.79
C THR A 137 8.38 -7.19 -10.57
N LEU A 138 7.07 -7.44 -10.57
CA LEU A 138 6.23 -7.13 -9.42
C LEU A 138 6.67 -7.91 -8.17
N LEU A 139 6.97 -9.21 -8.31
CA LEU A 139 7.47 -10.01 -7.21
C LEU A 139 8.89 -9.58 -6.77
N GLU A 140 9.77 -9.24 -7.70
CA GLU A 140 11.10 -8.69 -7.41
C GLU A 140 11.03 -7.36 -6.65
N ASP A 141 10.10 -6.50 -7.04
CA ASP A 141 9.95 -5.17 -6.44
C ASP A 141 9.25 -5.18 -5.08
N PHE A 142 8.37 -6.16 -4.82
CA PHE A 142 7.48 -6.11 -3.66
C PHE A 142 7.54 -7.32 -2.72
N ASN A 143 8.19 -8.40 -3.08
CA ASN A 143 8.30 -9.57 -2.21
C ASN A 143 9.65 -9.60 -1.48
N GLU A 144 9.61 -9.49 -0.14
CA GLU A 144 10.82 -9.42 0.69
C GLU A 144 11.68 -10.69 0.58
N ALA A 145 11.08 -11.88 0.44
CA ALA A 145 11.82 -13.12 0.29
C ALA A 145 12.59 -13.18 -1.04
N VAL A 146 12.02 -12.61 -2.12
CA VAL A 146 12.70 -12.48 -3.41
C VAL A 146 13.85 -11.49 -3.32
N GLN A 147 13.60 -10.31 -2.72
CA GLN A 147 14.59 -9.23 -2.63
C GLN A 147 15.79 -9.61 -1.75
N ASN A 148 15.51 -10.09 -0.52
CA ASN A 148 16.55 -10.36 0.48
C ASN A 148 17.13 -11.78 0.36
N GLY A 149 16.35 -12.72 -0.19
CA GLY A 149 16.73 -14.12 -0.36
C GLY A 149 17.57 -14.38 -1.60
N GLY A 150 17.70 -13.39 -2.52
CA GLY A 150 18.40 -13.57 -3.78
C GLY A 150 17.77 -14.62 -4.70
N ILE A 151 16.45 -14.84 -4.56
CA ILE A 151 15.71 -15.78 -5.39
C ILE A 151 15.64 -15.22 -6.80
N ARG A 152 16.16 -15.96 -7.76
CA ARG A 152 16.14 -15.58 -9.18
C ARG A 152 14.76 -15.90 -9.77
N LEU A 153 14.10 -14.92 -10.33
CA LEU A 153 12.87 -15.12 -11.10
C LEU A 153 13.18 -15.04 -12.58
N THR A 154 12.67 -16.02 -13.34
CA THR A 154 12.88 -16.10 -14.78
C THR A 154 11.54 -16.31 -15.48
N PRO A 155 10.95 -15.23 -16.04
CA PRO A 155 9.65 -15.31 -16.69
C PRO A 155 9.74 -15.87 -18.10
N CYS A 156 8.67 -16.52 -18.56
CA CYS A 156 8.44 -16.89 -19.96
C CYS A 156 6.93 -17.02 -20.24
N ALA A 157 6.56 -17.04 -21.51
CA ALA A 157 5.18 -17.30 -21.92
C ALA A 157 5.09 -18.55 -22.80
N TYR A 158 4.04 -19.36 -22.62
CA TYR A 158 3.79 -20.55 -23.41
C TYR A 158 2.38 -20.52 -24.02
N LEU A 159 2.35 -20.36 -25.35
CA LEU A 159 1.13 -20.37 -26.17
C LEU A 159 0.92 -21.76 -26.77
N HIS A 160 0.38 -22.68 -26.01
CA HIS A 160 0.35 -24.08 -26.36
C HIS A 160 -0.62 -24.46 -27.52
N ASN A 161 -1.48 -23.53 -27.96
CA ASN A 161 -2.35 -23.70 -29.13
C ASN A 161 -1.91 -22.89 -30.34
N CYS A 162 -0.95 -21.96 -30.18
CA CYS A 162 -0.48 -21.08 -31.25
C CYS A 162 0.62 -21.77 -32.06
N THR A 163 0.44 -21.82 -33.36
CA THR A 163 1.44 -22.39 -34.30
C THR A 163 2.21 -21.33 -35.06
N ASP A 164 1.61 -20.16 -35.26
CA ASP A 164 2.21 -19.01 -35.92
C ASP A 164 2.33 -17.83 -34.93
N GLY A 165 3.52 -17.51 -34.55
CA GLY A 165 3.83 -16.40 -33.63
C GLY A 165 4.25 -15.11 -34.33
N SER A 166 4.08 -14.98 -35.64
CA SER A 166 4.57 -13.82 -36.40
C SER A 166 4.07 -12.49 -35.84
N GLY A 167 2.78 -12.38 -35.51
CA GLY A 167 2.20 -11.19 -34.89
C GLY A 167 2.63 -10.93 -33.43
N LEU A 168 3.35 -11.89 -32.80
CA LEU A 168 3.90 -11.78 -31.45
C LEU A 168 5.42 -11.56 -31.44
N GLN A 169 6.09 -11.68 -32.56
CA GLN A 169 7.54 -11.59 -32.71
C GLN A 169 7.96 -10.37 -33.52
N GLU A 170 7.09 -9.38 -33.61
CA GLU A 170 7.40 -8.10 -34.24
C GLU A 170 8.51 -7.34 -33.47
N PRO A 171 9.40 -6.59 -34.14
CA PRO A 171 10.49 -5.84 -33.49
C PRO A 171 10.03 -4.92 -32.35
N LEU A 172 8.80 -4.48 -32.40
CA LEU A 172 8.17 -3.68 -31.34
C LEU A 172 8.15 -4.39 -29.98
N TYR A 173 8.14 -5.73 -29.97
CA TYR A 173 8.08 -6.56 -28.77
C TYR A 173 9.42 -7.17 -28.36
N ASP A 174 10.50 -6.97 -29.12
CA ASP A 174 11.83 -7.56 -28.90
C ASP A 174 12.32 -7.41 -27.45
N ARG A 175 12.11 -6.24 -26.85
CA ARG A 175 12.47 -5.98 -25.46
C ARG A 175 11.81 -6.98 -24.50
N TYR A 176 10.55 -7.28 -24.71
CA TYR A 176 9.79 -8.17 -23.84
C TYR A 176 10.13 -9.64 -24.09
N LEU A 177 10.37 -9.98 -25.35
CA LEU A 177 10.83 -11.31 -25.77
C LEU A 177 12.22 -11.65 -25.19
N GLN A 178 13.11 -10.64 -25.05
CA GLN A 178 14.40 -10.81 -24.39
C GLN A 178 14.25 -11.02 -22.88
N CYS A 179 13.30 -10.33 -22.23
CA CYS A 179 13.06 -10.47 -20.79
C CYS A 179 12.31 -11.76 -20.46
N ALA A 180 11.32 -12.13 -21.27
CA ALA A 180 10.46 -13.29 -21.10
C ALA A 180 10.26 -14.00 -22.44
N PRO A 181 11.08 -15.01 -22.76
CA PRO A 181 10.99 -15.73 -24.01
C PRO A 181 9.60 -16.32 -24.25
N LEU A 182 9.18 -16.30 -25.52
CA LEU A 182 7.91 -16.84 -25.97
C LEU A 182 8.12 -18.25 -26.55
N PHE A 183 7.31 -19.18 -26.09
CA PHE A 183 7.25 -20.54 -26.59
C PHE A 183 5.89 -20.81 -27.22
N LEU A 184 5.90 -21.43 -28.40
CA LEU A 184 4.71 -21.78 -29.13
C LEU A 184 4.42 -23.28 -29.03
N ARG A 185 3.33 -23.74 -29.66
CA ARG A 185 2.85 -25.13 -29.61
C ARG A 185 3.95 -26.17 -29.87
N HIS A 186 4.86 -25.92 -30.80
CA HIS A 186 5.91 -26.87 -31.19
C HIS A 186 7.22 -26.68 -30.43
N ASP A 187 7.27 -25.75 -29.47
CA ASP A 187 8.49 -25.40 -28.73
C ASP A 187 8.64 -26.16 -27.40
N THR A 188 7.87 -27.24 -27.17
CA THR A 188 7.92 -28.04 -25.93
C THR A 188 9.35 -28.41 -25.53
N GLN A 189 10.21 -28.82 -26.48
CA GLN A 189 11.60 -29.18 -26.19
C GLN A 189 12.46 -27.95 -25.82
N LYS A 190 12.18 -26.80 -26.45
CA LYS A 190 12.86 -25.54 -26.09
C LYS A 190 12.45 -25.08 -24.69
N LEU A 191 11.17 -25.17 -24.36
CA LEU A 191 10.67 -24.84 -23.02
C LEU A 191 11.23 -25.79 -21.95
N ARG A 192 11.33 -27.10 -22.23
CA ARG A 192 12.03 -28.06 -21.36
C ARG A 192 13.49 -27.65 -21.11
N ALA A 193 14.21 -27.33 -22.19
CA ALA A 193 15.60 -26.86 -22.09
C ALA A 193 15.73 -25.57 -21.27
N PHE A 194 14.77 -24.66 -21.43
CA PHE A 194 14.69 -23.42 -20.65
C PHE A 194 14.48 -23.71 -19.16
N ILE A 195 13.50 -24.54 -18.80
CA ILE A 195 13.24 -24.92 -17.41
C ILE A 195 14.48 -25.57 -16.79
N ARG A 196 15.10 -26.57 -17.46
CA ARG A 196 16.31 -27.28 -16.98
C ARG A 196 17.51 -26.38 -16.73
N ARG A 197 17.60 -25.24 -17.45
CA ARG A 197 18.67 -24.27 -17.24
C ARG A 197 18.55 -23.56 -15.90
N TYR A 198 17.34 -23.35 -15.41
CA TYR A 198 17.07 -22.57 -14.20
C TYR A 198 16.62 -23.42 -13.01
N VAL A 199 16.14 -24.64 -13.26
CA VAL A 199 15.74 -25.62 -12.25
C VAL A 199 16.50 -26.92 -12.51
N ARG A 200 17.75 -26.95 -12.00
CA ARG A 200 18.66 -28.10 -12.15
C ARG A 200 18.54 -29.10 -11.03
N TYR A 201 18.24 -28.63 -9.81
CA TYR A 201 18.05 -29.42 -8.60
C TYR A 201 16.70 -29.09 -7.98
N GLY A 202 16.20 -29.98 -7.12
CA GLY A 202 14.91 -29.88 -6.50
C GLY A 202 14.74 -28.68 -5.55
N ASP A 203 13.50 -28.43 -5.14
CA ASP A 203 13.15 -27.32 -4.23
C ASP A 203 13.33 -27.70 -2.75
N HIS A 204 14.55 -28.11 -2.37
CA HIS A 204 14.89 -28.47 -0.99
C HIS A 204 14.75 -27.32 0.01
N ARG A 205 14.79 -26.06 -0.46
CA ARG A 205 14.71 -24.86 0.37
C ARG A 205 13.32 -24.28 0.46
N ARG A 206 12.32 -24.98 -0.13
CA ARG A 206 10.91 -24.56 -0.15
C ARG A 206 10.73 -23.13 -0.66
N VAL A 207 11.33 -22.83 -1.79
CA VAL A 207 11.39 -21.47 -2.38
C VAL A 207 9.99 -20.91 -2.60
N LEU A 208 9.05 -21.74 -3.14
CA LEU A 208 7.65 -21.32 -3.32
C LEU A 208 7.00 -20.89 -2.00
N TYR A 209 7.26 -21.65 -0.94
CA TYR A 209 6.69 -21.36 0.38
C TYR A 209 7.26 -20.07 0.96
N ARG A 210 8.55 -19.81 0.74
CA ARG A 210 9.20 -18.57 1.17
C ARG A 210 8.68 -17.36 0.40
N ILE A 211 8.44 -17.48 -0.91
CA ILE A 211 7.79 -16.42 -1.70
C ILE A 211 6.38 -16.18 -1.18
N ASP A 212 5.61 -17.22 -0.90
CA ASP A 212 4.24 -17.11 -0.39
C ASP A 212 4.18 -16.47 1.00
N GLN A 213 5.11 -16.80 1.90
CA GLN A 213 5.23 -16.24 3.24
C GLN A 213 6.00 -14.91 3.27
N GLY A 214 6.62 -14.54 2.17
CA GLY A 214 7.38 -13.29 2.05
C GLY A 214 6.51 -12.09 2.40
N ARG A 215 7.03 -11.22 3.29
CA ARG A 215 6.35 -9.95 3.61
C ARG A 215 6.29 -9.10 2.34
N ILE A 216 5.15 -8.45 2.17
CA ILE A 216 5.00 -7.49 1.09
C ILE A 216 5.50 -6.16 1.62
N ARG A 217 6.50 -5.58 0.95
CA ARG A 217 6.90 -4.21 1.24
C ARG A 217 5.73 -3.27 0.94
N PRO A 218 5.49 -2.24 1.77
CA PRO A 218 4.51 -1.23 1.43
C PRO A 218 4.83 -0.71 0.02
N SER A 219 3.80 -0.45 -0.78
CA SER A 219 3.93 0.07 -2.14
C SER A 219 4.95 1.20 -2.16
N LYS A 220 5.86 1.19 -3.13
CA LYS A 220 6.78 2.31 -3.37
C LYS A 220 5.93 3.56 -3.36
N ASP A 221 6.27 4.49 -2.49
CA ASP A 221 5.54 5.73 -2.42
C ASP A 221 5.45 6.35 -3.81
N LEU A 222 4.23 6.56 -4.27
CA LEU A 222 3.96 7.08 -5.60
C LEU A 222 4.74 8.37 -5.90
N ALA A 223 4.87 9.24 -4.89
CA ALA A 223 5.62 10.49 -5.06
C ALA A 223 7.14 10.27 -5.22
N SER A 224 7.71 9.28 -4.52
CA SER A 224 9.13 8.91 -4.70
C SER A 224 9.34 8.29 -6.08
N SER A 225 8.36 7.51 -6.57
CA SER A 225 8.37 6.96 -7.92
C SER A 225 8.22 8.05 -8.98
N LEU A 226 7.37 9.05 -8.73
CA LEU A 226 7.22 10.21 -9.61
C LEU A 226 8.53 11.00 -9.76
N ALA A 227 9.24 11.27 -8.66
CA ALA A 227 10.54 11.94 -8.73
C ALA A 227 11.56 11.18 -9.57
N ARG A 228 11.56 9.85 -9.50
CA ARG A 228 12.41 8.98 -10.31
C ARG A 228 11.99 8.93 -11.77
N LEU A 229 10.69 8.84 -12.05
CA LEU A 229 10.13 8.88 -13.40
C LEU A 229 10.49 10.18 -14.13
N ILE A 230 10.35 11.33 -13.46
CA ILE A 230 10.71 12.64 -14.02
C ILE A 230 12.22 12.72 -14.32
N ARG A 231 13.08 12.06 -13.53
CA ARG A 231 14.53 11.93 -13.80
C ARG A 231 14.90 10.94 -14.90
N GLY A 232 13.93 10.24 -15.47
CA GLY A 232 14.13 9.24 -16.53
C GLY A 232 14.25 7.79 -16.05
N ASN A 233 14.10 7.51 -14.75
CA ASN A 233 14.05 6.14 -14.22
C ASN A 233 12.64 5.55 -14.37
N ARG A 234 12.56 4.40 -15.04
CA ARG A 234 11.29 3.65 -15.24
C ARG A 234 11.04 2.67 -14.11
N ASP A 235 11.01 3.15 -12.87
CA ASP A 235 10.89 2.27 -11.68
C ASP A 235 9.47 1.77 -11.40
N PHE A 236 8.47 2.26 -12.11
CA PHE A 236 7.07 1.86 -11.92
C PHE A 236 6.55 1.12 -13.15
N LEU A 237 6.47 -0.18 -13.03
CA LEU A 237 5.92 -1.03 -14.07
C LEU A 237 4.40 -1.05 -13.96
N MET A 238 3.73 -0.65 -15.03
CA MET A 238 2.28 -0.82 -15.17
C MET A 238 1.97 -2.26 -15.55
N ILE A 239 0.95 -2.82 -14.95
CA ILE A 239 0.53 -4.19 -15.25
C ILE A 239 -0.81 -4.19 -16.02
N ASP A 240 -0.98 -5.20 -16.86
CA ASP A 240 -2.21 -5.53 -17.58
C ASP A 240 -3.09 -4.32 -17.97
N ASP A 241 -4.25 -4.20 -17.33
CA ASP A 241 -5.25 -3.16 -17.57
C ASP A 241 -4.72 -1.73 -17.39
N GLN A 242 -3.76 -1.50 -16.49
CA GLN A 242 -3.09 -0.20 -16.38
C GLN A 242 -2.29 0.11 -17.65
N LYS A 243 -1.58 -0.89 -18.20
CA LYS A 243 -0.84 -0.73 -19.46
C LYS A 243 -1.78 -0.51 -20.62
N VAL A 244 -2.90 -1.24 -20.69
CA VAL A 244 -3.93 -1.06 -21.72
C VAL A 244 -4.52 0.36 -21.66
N ALA A 245 -4.91 0.83 -20.49
CA ALA A 245 -5.46 2.18 -20.31
C ALA A 245 -4.43 3.27 -20.63
N TYR A 246 -3.16 3.05 -20.28
CA TYR A 246 -2.06 3.95 -20.62
C TYR A 246 -1.85 4.07 -22.13
N GLU A 247 -1.79 2.94 -22.88
CA GLU A 247 -1.60 2.94 -24.32
C GLU A 247 -2.84 3.51 -25.04
N ALA A 248 -4.06 3.20 -24.56
CA ALA A 248 -5.28 3.81 -25.07
C ALA A 248 -5.25 5.35 -24.92
N ALA A 249 -4.76 5.87 -23.79
CA ALA A 249 -4.64 7.32 -23.59
C ALA A 249 -3.62 7.97 -24.55
N LEU A 250 -2.49 7.30 -24.82
CA LEU A 250 -1.48 7.76 -25.76
C LEU A 250 -2.03 7.77 -27.21
N GLU A 251 -2.78 6.73 -27.59
CA GLU A 251 -3.44 6.64 -28.90
C GLU A 251 -4.46 7.77 -29.07
N VAL A 252 -5.34 7.95 -28.07
CA VAL A 252 -6.36 9.02 -28.07
C VAL A 252 -5.70 10.39 -28.19
N GLY A 253 -4.55 10.61 -27.54
CA GLY A 253 -3.77 11.83 -27.69
C GLY A 253 -3.22 12.04 -29.10
N THR A 254 -2.86 10.97 -29.80
CA THR A 254 -2.39 11.03 -31.20
C THR A 254 -3.56 11.29 -32.15
N ILE A 255 -4.69 10.60 -31.98
CA ILE A 255 -5.91 10.77 -32.76
C ILE A 255 -6.45 12.22 -32.68
N ALA A 256 -6.35 12.83 -31.49
CA ALA A 256 -6.82 14.20 -31.26
C ALA A 256 -6.13 15.26 -32.15
N GLN A 257 -4.91 14.99 -32.59
CA GLN A 257 -4.17 15.89 -33.46
C GLN A 257 -4.77 15.94 -34.89
N GLU A 258 -5.36 14.82 -35.35
CA GLU A 258 -5.87 14.67 -36.71
C GLU A 258 -7.40 14.77 -36.80
N PHE A 259 -8.10 14.21 -35.81
CA PHE A 259 -9.55 13.99 -35.87
C PHE A 259 -10.35 14.82 -34.83
N GLY A 260 -9.72 15.82 -34.23
CA GLY A 260 -10.39 16.74 -33.31
C GLY A 260 -10.49 16.19 -31.86
N LYS A 261 -11.35 16.82 -31.07
CA LYS A 261 -11.43 16.67 -29.63
C LYS A 261 -11.75 15.24 -29.18
N GLN A 262 -10.98 14.73 -28.24
CA GLN A 262 -11.10 13.36 -27.71
C GLN A 262 -11.26 13.36 -26.19
N VAL A 263 -12.10 12.48 -25.67
CA VAL A 263 -12.29 12.23 -24.23
C VAL A 263 -12.12 10.75 -23.95
N LEU A 264 -11.21 10.39 -23.05
CA LEU A 264 -11.07 9.04 -22.51
C LEU A 264 -11.55 9.02 -21.07
N ILE A 265 -12.48 8.11 -20.75
CA ILE A 265 -12.94 7.86 -19.39
C ILE A 265 -12.29 6.55 -18.91
N VAL A 266 -11.51 6.64 -17.85
CA VAL A 266 -10.85 5.51 -17.20
C VAL A 266 -11.54 5.23 -15.87
N GLU A 267 -12.37 4.20 -15.86
CA GLU A 267 -13.11 3.78 -14.69
C GLU A 267 -12.27 2.82 -13.84
N GLY A 268 -12.27 2.97 -12.51
CA GLY A 268 -11.57 2.03 -11.62
C GLY A 268 -11.87 2.30 -10.16
N GLY A 269 -11.98 1.24 -9.38
CA GLY A 269 -12.20 1.28 -7.94
C GLY A 269 -11.03 1.89 -7.15
N PRO A 270 -11.16 1.97 -5.82
CA PRO A 270 -10.08 2.46 -4.96
C PRO A 270 -8.87 1.52 -5.07
N GLY A 271 -7.65 2.05 -5.27
CA GLY A 271 -6.44 1.24 -5.31
C GLY A 271 -6.15 0.50 -6.61
N THR A 272 -6.86 0.78 -7.69
CA THR A 272 -6.58 0.18 -9.01
C THR A 272 -5.42 0.85 -9.77
N GLY A 273 -4.80 1.88 -9.18
CA GLY A 273 -3.63 2.55 -9.77
C GLY A 273 -3.97 3.67 -10.76
N LYS A 274 -5.16 4.26 -10.70
CA LYS A 274 -5.58 5.43 -11.53
C LYS A 274 -4.51 6.53 -11.55
N SER A 275 -4.06 6.95 -10.38
CA SER A 275 -3.04 8.00 -10.26
C SER A 275 -1.68 7.57 -10.81
N VAL A 276 -1.34 6.26 -10.74
CA VAL A 276 -0.11 5.71 -11.33
C VAL A 276 -0.14 5.88 -12.85
N VAL A 277 -1.24 5.51 -13.49
CA VAL A 277 -1.43 5.68 -14.94
C VAL A 277 -1.37 7.15 -15.31
N ALA A 278 -2.07 8.02 -14.57
CA ALA A 278 -2.09 9.47 -14.83
C ALA A 278 -0.69 10.10 -14.77
N ILE A 279 0.12 9.72 -13.76
CA ILE A 279 1.49 10.24 -13.60
C ILE A 279 2.43 9.73 -14.69
N ASN A 280 2.33 8.45 -15.06
CA ASN A 280 3.11 7.90 -16.17
C ASN A 280 2.79 8.61 -17.48
N LEU A 281 1.50 8.88 -17.74
CA LEU A 281 1.05 9.66 -18.89
C LEU A 281 1.62 11.08 -18.88
N LEU A 282 1.55 11.78 -17.74
CA LEU A 282 2.12 13.12 -17.60
C LEU A 282 3.59 13.15 -17.99
N VAL A 283 4.39 12.19 -17.50
CA VAL A 283 5.81 12.10 -17.82
C VAL A 283 6.05 11.83 -19.29
N GLU A 284 5.33 10.86 -19.88
CA GLU A 284 5.52 10.48 -21.27
C GLU A 284 5.09 11.59 -22.24
N LEU A 285 3.92 12.18 -22.04
CA LEU A 285 3.43 13.26 -22.88
C LEU A 285 4.30 14.52 -22.77
N THR A 286 4.82 14.82 -21.57
CA THR A 286 5.81 15.90 -21.38
C THR A 286 7.11 15.63 -22.14
N LYS A 287 7.59 14.36 -22.17
CA LYS A 287 8.76 13.96 -22.98
C LYS A 287 8.51 14.12 -24.48
N ARG A 288 7.27 13.95 -24.92
CA ARG A 288 6.84 14.19 -26.32
C ARG A 288 6.62 15.67 -26.63
N HIS A 289 7.01 16.56 -25.72
CA HIS A 289 6.85 18.02 -25.85
C HIS A 289 5.40 18.49 -25.99
N GLN A 290 4.44 17.71 -25.49
CA GLN A 290 3.03 18.11 -25.44
C GLN A 290 2.77 18.98 -24.21
N THR A 291 1.90 19.98 -24.36
CA THR A 291 1.45 20.84 -23.27
C THR A 291 0.36 20.12 -22.48
N VAL A 292 0.77 19.44 -21.41
CA VAL A 292 -0.12 18.62 -20.58
C VAL A 292 -0.07 19.00 -19.12
N HIS A 293 -1.23 18.93 -18.47
CA HIS A 293 -1.32 19.13 -17.02
C HIS A 293 -1.95 17.91 -16.34
N TYR A 294 -1.43 17.59 -15.15
CA TYR A 294 -2.11 16.76 -14.18
C TYR A 294 -3.07 17.61 -13.38
N VAL A 295 -4.35 17.27 -13.43
CA VAL A 295 -5.43 18.04 -12.84
C VAL A 295 -6.06 17.24 -11.71
N THR A 296 -6.19 17.81 -10.52
CA THR A 296 -6.94 17.19 -9.44
C THR A 296 -7.76 18.22 -8.66
N PRO A 297 -9.04 17.96 -8.40
CA PRO A 297 -9.87 18.81 -7.55
C PRO A 297 -9.35 18.87 -6.10
N ASN A 298 -8.71 17.79 -5.63
CA ASN A 298 -8.22 17.66 -4.27
C ASN A 298 -6.89 18.39 -4.05
N ARG A 299 -6.82 19.17 -2.96
CA ARG A 299 -5.61 19.90 -2.59
C ARG A 299 -4.57 19.00 -1.93
N ALA A 300 -4.98 18.07 -1.06
CA ALA A 300 -4.08 17.25 -0.28
C ALA A 300 -3.13 16.38 -1.12
N PRO A 301 -3.55 15.57 -2.12
CA PRO A 301 -2.63 14.82 -2.96
C PRO A 301 -1.62 15.73 -3.68
N ARG A 302 -2.07 16.91 -4.16
CA ARG A 302 -1.18 17.86 -4.83
C ARG A 302 -0.09 18.40 -3.90
N GLN A 303 -0.42 18.70 -2.64
CA GLN A 303 0.56 19.16 -1.66
C GLN A 303 1.56 18.07 -1.26
N VAL A 304 1.13 16.82 -1.19
CA VAL A 304 2.02 15.66 -1.00
C VAL A 304 3.03 15.56 -2.14
N TYR A 305 2.56 15.65 -3.39
CA TYR A 305 3.46 15.66 -4.55
C TYR A 305 4.40 16.86 -4.53
N GLU A 306 3.91 18.06 -4.17
CA GLU A 306 4.73 19.27 -4.04
C GLU A 306 5.84 19.08 -3.00
N GLY A 307 5.50 18.61 -1.79
CA GLY A 307 6.45 18.40 -0.71
C GLY A 307 7.57 17.42 -1.07
N ARG A 308 7.24 16.33 -1.75
CA ARG A 308 8.20 15.28 -2.11
C ARG A 308 9.02 15.58 -3.36
N LEU A 309 8.52 16.43 -4.25
CA LEU A 309 9.22 16.88 -5.44
C LEU A 309 10.04 18.16 -5.18
N THR A 310 9.88 18.79 -4.02
CA THR A 310 10.72 19.92 -3.58
C THR A 310 12.18 19.48 -3.55
N GLY A 311 13.05 20.21 -4.24
CA GLY A 311 14.46 19.84 -4.44
C GLY A 311 14.74 19.03 -5.72
N THR A 312 13.71 18.46 -6.35
CA THR A 312 13.81 17.80 -7.68
C THR A 312 13.25 18.71 -8.78
N LEU A 313 12.14 19.37 -8.50
CA LEU A 313 11.53 20.36 -9.38
C LEU A 313 11.48 21.71 -8.67
N THR A 314 11.70 22.79 -9.43
CA THR A 314 11.41 24.13 -8.94
C THR A 314 9.90 24.28 -8.70
N LYS A 315 9.49 25.10 -7.73
CA LYS A 315 8.06 25.38 -7.47
C LYS A 315 7.32 25.83 -8.72
N THR A 316 7.96 26.63 -9.55
CA THR A 316 7.40 27.10 -10.83
C THR A 316 7.13 25.93 -11.77
N ARG A 317 8.08 24.99 -11.92
CA ARG A 317 7.94 23.83 -12.79
C ARG A 317 6.88 22.87 -12.29
N PHE A 318 6.78 22.69 -10.97
CA PHE A 318 5.72 21.93 -10.35
C PHE A 318 4.34 22.57 -10.62
N SER A 319 4.20 23.87 -10.34
CA SER A 319 2.94 24.59 -10.57
C SER A 319 2.51 24.67 -12.02
N ASN A 320 3.45 24.49 -12.96
CA ASN A 320 3.15 24.41 -14.38
C ASN A 320 2.59 23.04 -14.80
N LEU A 321 2.93 21.98 -14.09
CA LEU A 321 2.47 20.62 -14.41
C LEU A 321 1.24 20.20 -13.60
N PHE A 322 1.10 20.68 -12.37
CA PHE A 322 0.05 20.27 -11.43
C PHE A 322 -0.94 21.39 -11.16
N LYS A 323 -2.17 21.22 -11.61
CA LYS A 323 -3.23 22.23 -11.53
C LYS A 323 -4.43 21.76 -10.70
N GLY A 324 -5.17 22.70 -10.16
CA GLY A 324 -6.52 22.45 -9.64
C GLY A 324 -7.55 22.53 -10.78
N SER A 325 -8.68 21.87 -10.62
CA SER A 325 -9.77 21.86 -11.61
C SER A 325 -10.30 23.26 -11.98
N ALA A 326 -10.15 24.23 -11.07
CA ALA A 326 -10.57 25.61 -11.29
C ALA A 326 -9.67 26.43 -12.23
N ALA A 327 -8.53 25.88 -12.64
CA ALA A 327 -7.57 26.61 -13.45
C ALA A 327 -8.07 26.89 -14.90
N TYR A 328 -9.12 26.23 -15.34
CA TYR A 328 -9.59 26.24 -16.73
C TYR A 328 -10.86 27.07 -16.96
N ASP A 329 -11.32 27.82 -15.97
CA ASP A 329 -12.56 28.63 -16.05
C ASP A 329 -12.62 29.62 -17.20
N ASN A 330 -11.46 30.14 -17.60
CA ASN A 330 -11.31 31.13 -18.67
C ASN A 330 -10.33 30.64 -19.74
N ALA A 331 -10.02 29.35 -19.77
CA ALA A 331 -9.14 28.79 -20.78
C ALA A 331 -9.76 28.91 -22.19
N GLU A 332 -8.93 29.18 -23.15
CA GLU A 332 -9.34 29.17 -24.55
C GLU A 332 -9.65 27.74 -25.01
N ARG A 333 -10.39 27.61 -26.10
CA ARG A 333 -10.69 26.31 -26.68
C ARG A 333 -9.41 25.68 -27.22
N ASP A 334 -9.13 24.41 -26.82
CA ASP A 334 -7.97 23.63 -27.28
C ASP A 334 -6.61 24.27 -26.98
N GLU A 335 -6.54 25.06 -25.88
CA GLU A 335 -5.31 25.69 -25.39
C GLU A 335 -4.25 24.65 -24.99
N MET A 336 -4.70 23.47 -24.50
CA MET A 336 -3.86 22.38 -24.04
C MET A 336 -3.90 21.19 -25.00
N ASP A 337 -2.77 20.51 -25.17
CA ASP A 337 -2.74 19.23 -25.90
C ASP A 337 -3.43 18.13 -25.08
N GLY A 338 -3.22 18.13 -23.76
CA GLY A 338 -3.82 17.12 -22.90
C GLY A 338 -4.09 17.57 -21.47
N LEU A 339 -5.20 17.11 -20.89
CA LEU A 339 -5.52 17.25 -19.47
C LEU A 339 -5.79 15.87 -18.87
N LEU A 340 -5.00 15.52 -17.84
CA LEU A 340 -5.08 14.25 -17.11
C LEU A 340 -5.77 14.51 -15.77
N VAL A 341 -7.05 14.17 -15.69
CA VAL A 341 -7.93 14.56 -14.57
C VAL A 341 -8.05 13.40 -13.60
N ASP A 342 -7.28 13.45 -12.52
CA ASP A 342 -7.37 12.46 -11.44
C ASP A 342 -8.44 12.86 -10.41
N GLU A 343 -9.07 11.88 -9.78
CA GLU A 343 -10.20 12.05 -8.86
C GLU A 343 -11.37 12.82 -9.54
N ALA A 344 -11.65 12.50 -10.80
CA ALA A 344 -12.63 13.25 -11.60
C ALA A 344 -14.04 13.23 -11.03
N HIS A 345 -14.39 12.22 -10.25
CA HIS A 345 -15.67 12.13 -9.51
C HIS A 345 -15.89 13.30 -8.53
N ARG A 346 -14.83 14.05 -8.18
CA ARG A 346 -14.87 15.23 -7.30
C ARG A 346 -15.05 16.56 -8.05
N LEU A 347 -15.14 16.54 -9.37
CA LEU A 347 -15.43 17.75 -10.15
C LEU A 347 -16.80 18.31 -9.79
N GLN A 348 -16.94 19.63 -9.84
CA GLN A 348 -18.12 20.33 -9.32
C GLN A 348 -18.74 21.21 -10.37
N GLU A 349 -20.05 21.34 -10.30
CA GLU A 349 -20.78 22.43 -10.91
C GLU A 349 -20.70 23.68 -10.02
N ARG A 350 -20.32 24.82 -10.59
CA ARG A 350 -20.21 26.05 -9.82
C ARG A 350 -21.57 26.69 -9.58
N SER A 351 -21.79 27.13 -8.36
CA SER A 351 -23.01 27.82 -7.99
C SER A 351 -23.14 29.17 -8.72
N ARG A 352 -24.38 29.63 -8.90
CA ARG A 352 -24.74 30.88 -9.54
C ARG A 352 -24.03 32.14 -8.99
N TRP A 353 -23.41 32.06 -7.81
CA TRP A 353 -22.67 33.16 -7.15
C TRP A 353 -21.21 33.30 -7.62
N GLN A 354 -20.66 32.29 -8.32
CA GLN A 354 -19.27 32.28 -8.81
C GLN A 354 -19.15 32.32 -10.34
N ARG A 355 -19.96 33.06 -11.06
CA ARG A 355 -20.23 33.10 -12.50
C ARG A 355 -21.23 31.99 -12.92
N ALA A 356 -22.43 32.44 -13.25
CA ALA A 356 -23.51 31.55 -13.67
C ALA A 356 -23.11 30.71 -14.90
N GLY A 357 -23.28 29.39 -14.77
CA GLY A 357 -23.23 28.45 -15.89
C GLY A 357 -21.90 27.79 -16.22
N THR A 358 -20.87 27.85 -15.33
CA THR A 358 -19.61 27.15 -15.55
C THR A 358 -19.62 25.79 -14.85
N ASN A 359 -19.34 24.74 -15.61
CA ASN A 359 -19.19 23.37 -15.12
C ASN A 359 -17.74 22.94 -15.34
N GLN A 360 -17.05 22.49 -14.28
CA GLN A 360 -15.64 22.14 -14.36
C GLN A 360 -15.32 21.06 -15.40
N ILE A 361 -16.25 20.10 -15.60
CA ILE A 361 -16.09 19.06 -16.63
C ILE A 361 -16.06 19.70 -18.02
N ARG A 362 -17.02 20.58 -18.30
CA ARG A 362 -17.11 21.30 -19.56
C ARG A 362 -15.87 22.15 -19.81
N ASP A 363 -15.45 22.93 -18.80
CA ASP A 363 -14.31 23.84 -18.92
C ASP A 363 -13.02 23.06 -19.22
N ILE A 364 -12.81 21.92 -18.59
CA ILE A 364 -11.68 21.02 -18.83
C ILE A 364 -11.74 20.45 -20.25
N ILE A 365 -12.90 19.90 -20.69
CA ILE A 365 -13.06 19.34 -22.03
C ILE A 365 -12.85 20.42 -23.08
N ARG A 366 -13.36 21.64 -22.85
CA ARG A 366 -13.18 22.76 -23.77
C ARG A 366 -11.72 23.17 -23.90
N ALA A 367 -10.97 23.21 -22.78
CA ALA A 367 -9.60 23.69 -22.72
C ALA A 367 -8.59 22.78 -23.40
N ALA A 368 -8.89 21.48 -23.59
CA ALA A 368 -7.93 20.54 -24.15
C ALA A 368 -8.40 19.83 -25.41
N ARG A 369 -7.45 19.44 -26.25
CA ARG A 369 -7.68 18.54 -27.39
C ARG A 369 -7.98 17.12 -26.90
N THR A 370 -7.25 16.67 -25.88
CA THR A 370 -7.45 15.38 -25.22
C THR A 370 -7.73 15.57 -23.75
N SER A 371 -8.79 14.96 -23.23
CA SER A 371 -9.07 14.92 -21.80
C SER A 371 -9.21 13.48 -21.34
N VAL A 372 -8.38 13.08 -20.35
CA VAL A 372 -8.44 11.75 -19.75
C VAL A 372 -8.98 11.90 -18.33
N PHE A 373 -10.15 11.31 -18.06
CA PHE A 373 -10.81 11.37 -16.76
C PHE A 373 -10.68 10.05 -16.04
N PHE A 374 -10.01 10.06 -14.87
CA PHE A 374 -9.93 8.91 -13.97
C PHE A 374 -11.04 9.01 -12.93
N VAL A 375 -12.00 8.06 -12.98
CA VAL A 375 -13.27 8.14 -12.26
C VAL A 375 -13.44 6.96 -11.32
N ASP A 376 -14.02 7.25 -10.13
CA ASP A 376 -14.53 6.26 -9.18
C ASP A 376 -15.81 6.82 -8.54
N GLU A 377 -16.96 6.53 -9.13
CA GLU A 377 -18.24 7.10 -8.67
C GLU A 377 -18.58 6.72 -7.22
N ALA A 378 -18.10 5.57 -6.74
CA ALA A 378 -18.28 5.15 -5.36
C ALA A 378 -17.47 6.00 -4.34
N GLN A 379 -16.62 6.91 -4.81
CA GLN A 379 -15.92 7.90 -4.00
C GLN A 379 -16.51 9.31 -4.09
N GLN A 380 -17.69 9.48 -4.61
CA GLN A 380 -18.46 10.74 -4.48
C GLN A 380 -18.90 10.90 -3.03
N VAL A 381 -18.40 11.93 -2.35
CA VAL A 381 -18.62 12.15 -0.90
C VAL A 381 -19.12 13.54 -0.58
N THR A 382 -19.45 14.36 -1.59
CA THR A 382 -20.10 15.67 -1.38
C THR A 382 -21.28 15.88 -2.32
N TRP A 383 -22.22 16.67 -1.85
CA TRP A 383 -23.44 17.05 -2.59
C TRP A 383 -23.15 17.73 -3.93
N ASN A 384 -22.05 18.46 -4.00
CA ASN A 384 -21.65 19.21 -5.17
C ASN A 384 -20.74 18.41 -6.14
N ASP A 385 -20.40 17.17 -5.81
CA ASP A 385 -19.64 16.29 -6.70
C ASP A 385 -20.53 15.90 -7.89
N THR A 386 -20.18 16.35 -9.09
CA THR A 386 -20.94 16.10 -10.34
C THR A 386 -20.16 15.25 -11.35
N GLY A 387 -18.94 14.84 -11.00
CA GLY A 387 -18.05 14.08 -11.89
C GLY A 387 -18.47 12.64 -12.09
N SER A 388 -19.72 12.39 -12.51
CA SER A 388 -20.18 11.07 -12.94
C SER A 388 -19.80 10.79 -14.39
N ILE A 389 -19.74 9.50 -14.73
CA ILE A 389 -19.52 9.07 -16.13
C ILE A 389 -20.55 9.67 -17.05
N GLN A 390 -21.81 9.69 -16.64
CA GLN A 390 -22.91 10.27 -17.42
C GLN A 390 -22.71 11.76 -17.69
N GLU A 391 -22.30 12.53 -16.68
CA GLU A 391 -22.06 13.96 -16.84
C GLU A 391 -20.83 14.25 -17.73
N ILE A 392 -19.75 13.46 -17.59
CA ILE A 392 -18.58 13.58 -18.45
C ILE A 392 -18.98 13.30 -19.90
N GLU A 393 -19.76 12.25 -20.17
CA GLU A 393 -20.25 11.95 -21.52
C GLU A 393 -21.19 13.02 -22.07
N ARG A 394 -22.08 13.54 -21.22
CA ARG A 394 -23.00 14.60 -21.62
C ARG A 394 -22.23 15.83 -22.14
N TRP A 395 -21.24 16.26 -21.37
CA TRP A 395 -20.41 17.42 -21.74
C TRP A 395 -19.45 17.12 -22.90
N ALA A 396 -18.92 15.90 -22.98
CA ALA A 396 -18.10 15.48 -24.12
C ALA A 396 -18.89 15.56 -25.43
N ARG A 397 -20.12 15.04 -25.45
CA ARG A 397 -21.01 15.16 -26.62
C ARG A 397 -21.36 16.63 -26.94
N ALA A 398 -21.63 17.44 -25.92
CA ALA A 398 -21.94 18.86 -26.09
C ALA A 398 -20.77 19.68 -26.66
N GLU A 399 -19.52 19.32 -26.37
CA GLU A 399 -18.31 19.95 -26.90
C GLU A 399 -17.80 19.27 -28.19
N GLY A 400 -18.52 18.28 -28.73
CA GLY A 400 -18.21 17.61 -29.99
C GLY A 400 -17.02 16.65 -29.90
N ALA A 401 -16.75 16.11 -28.71
CA ALA A 401 -15.66 15.17 -28.50
C ALA A 401 -16.08 13.72 -28.81
N THR A 402 -15.16 12.94 -29.37
CA THR A 402 -15.29 11.48 -29.44
C THR A 402 -14.97 10.87 -28.06
N ILE A 403 -15.78 9.89 -27.65
CA ILE A 403 -15.69 9.30 -26.31
C ILE A 403 -15.10 7.90 -26.39
N HIS A 404 -14.07 7.66 -25.58
CA HIS A 404 -13.43 6.36 -25.38
C HIS A 404 -13.59 5.93 -23.92
N ARG A 405 -13.58 4.63 -23.65
CA ARG A 405 -13.66 4.07 -22.31
C ARG A 405 -12.57 3.03 -22.07
N ALA A 406 -12.01 3.03 -20.88
CA ALA A 406 -11.13 2.00 -20.36
C ALA A 406 -11.51 1.69 -18.91
N ALA A 407 -11.20 0.49 -18.42
CA ALA A 407 -11.46 0.08 -17.06
C ALA A 407 -10.20 -0.50 -16.41
N LEU A 408 -9.97 -0.16 -15.14
CA LEU A 408 -8.92 -0.71 -14.29
C LEU A 408 -9.57 -1.64 -13.28
N GLN A 409 -9.31 -2.93 -13.40
CA GLN A 409 -9.92 -3.97 -12.57
C GLN A 409 -8.97 -4.48 -11.48
N SER A 410 -7.66 -4.33 -11.67
CA SER A 410 -6.65 -4.83 -10.73
C SER A 410 -6.61 -4.02 -9.43
N GLN A 411 -6.91 -4.67 -8.30
CA GLN A 411 -6.92 -4.03 -6.98
C GLN A 411 -5.56 -4.18 -6.28
N PHE A 412 -5.00 -3.07 -5.77
CA PHE A 412 -3.71 -3.02 -5.06
C PHE A 412 -3.85 -2.61 -3.58
N ARG A 413 -5.03 -2.17 -3.15
CA ARG A 413 -5.32 -1.84 -1.75
C ARG A 413 -5.91 -3.03 -1.02
N CYS A 414 -6.03 -2.90 0.30
CA CYS A 414 -6.65 -3.91 1.16
C CYS A 414 -6.06 -5.31 0.93
N SER A 415 -4.72 -5.39 0.84
CA SER A 415 -4.00 -6.63 0.51
C SER A 415 -4.39 -7.26 -0.83
N GLY A 416 -4.84 -6.44 -1.79
CA GLY A 416 -5.29 -6.90 -3.11
C GLY A 416 -6.63 -7.66 -3.07
N SER A 417 -7.46 -7.42 -2.06
CA SER A 417 -8.70 -8.17 -1.83
C SER A 417 -9.92 -7.40 -2.34
N ASP A 418 -10.45 -7.84 -3.49
CA ASP A 418 -11.78 -7.45 -3.93
C ASP A 418 -12.87 -7.91 -2.94
N GLY A 419 -12.59 -8.99 -2.20
CA GLY A 419 -13.47 -9.54 -1.17
C GLY A 419 -13.72 -8.57 -0.02
N TYR A 420 -12.69 -7.85 0.45
CA TYR A 420 -12.89 -6.85 1.49
C TYR A 420 -13.80 -5.70 1.04
N LEU A 421 -13.63 -5.19 -0.18
CA LEU A 421 -14.49 -4.13 -0.70
C LEU A 421 -15.92 -4.62 -0.94
N ALA A 422 -16.07 -5.86 -1.39
CA ALA A 422 -17.38 -6.48 -1.54
C ALA A 422 -18.07 -6.67 -0.18
N TRP A 423 -17.33 -7.18 0.83
CA TRP A 423 -17.83 -7.26 2.20
C TRP A 423 -18.22 -5.88 2.75
N LEU A 424 -17.40 -4.86 2.50
CA LEU A 424 -17.66 -3.49 2.95
C LEU A 424 -18.93 -2.91 2.31
N ASP A 425 -19.14 -3.16 1.00
CA ASP A 425 -20.35 -2.77 0.30
C ASP A 425 -21.60 -3.46 0.88
N GLN A 426 -21.46 -4.74 1.29
CA GLN A 426 -22.51 -5.50 1.97
C GLN A 426 -22.76 -4.98 3.40
N ALA A 427 -21.71 -4.82 4.22
CA ALA A 427 -21.83 -4.37 5.61
C ALA A 427 -22.40 -2.95 5.73
N LEU A 428 -22.10 -2.07 4.77
CA LEU A 428 -22.72 -0.74 4.67
C LEU A 428 -24.06 -0.74 3.95
N GLN A 429 -24.53 -1.89 3.48
CA GLN A 429 -25.76 -2.04 2.71
C GLN A 429 -25.85 -1.05 1.53
N ILE A 430 -24.71 -0.93 0.78
CA ILE A 430 -24.64 -0.15 -0.46
C ILE A 430 -25.21 -0.99 -1.61
N ARG A 431 -24.82 -2.26 -1.67
CA ARG A 431 -25.30 -3.26 -2.65
C ARG A 431 -25.12 -4.68 -2.08
N ASP A 432 -25.96 -5.58 -2.52
CA ASP A 432 -25.79 -7.01 -2.23
C ASP A 432 -24.59 -7.53 -3.01
N THR A 433 -23.71 -8.27 -2.31
CA THR A 433 -22.55 -8.92 -2.93
C THR A 433 -22.59 -10.41 -2.69
N ALA A 434 -22.11 -11.18 -3.67
CA ALA A 434 -22.05 -12.64 -3.57
C ALA A 434 -21.01 -13.10 -2.54
N GLN A 435 -20.02 -12.25 -2.24
CA GLN A 435 -18.95 -12.57 -1.31
C GLN A 435 -19.23 -11.95 0.06
N LYS A 436 -19.54 -12.80 1.03
CA LYS A 436 -19.87 -12.42 2.41
C LYS A 436 -18.79 -12.79 3.41
N ASP A 437 -17.81 -13.58 3.02
CA ASP A 437 -16.75 -14.06 3.90
C ASP A 437 -15.38 -13.51 3.50
N LEU A 438 -14.51 -13.42 4.50
CA LEU A 438 -13.13 -12.93 4.37
C LEU A 438 -12.09 -14.03 4.64
N HIS A 439 -12.50 -15.30 4.55
CA HIS A 439 -11.61 -16.42 4.77
C HIS A 439 -10.43 -16.43 3.79
N GLY A 440 -9.21 -16.55 4.35
CA GLY A 440 -7.98 -16.55 3.58
C GLY A 440 -7.49 -15.18 3.11
N ILE A 441 -8.20 -14.11 3.44
CA ILE A 441 -7.77 -12.73 3.18
C ILE A 441 -6.86 -12.30 4.34
N ARG A 442 -5.61 -11.91 4.02
CA ARG A 442 -4.66 -11.36 5.01
C ARG A 442 -4.92 -9.85 5.19
N TYR A 443 -6.04 -9.52 5.81
CA TYR A 443 -6.39 -8.15 6.14
C TYR A 443 -6.86 -8.09 7.60
N HIS A 444 -6.26 -7.20 8.39
CA HIS A 444 -6.61 -7.05 9.79
C HIS A 444 -7.90 -6.21 9.91
N LEU A 445 -8.99 -6.82 10.26
CA LEU A 445 -10.27 -6.17 10.46
C LEU A 445 -10.78 -6.45 11.88
N GLU A 446 -11.04 -5.39 12.66
CA GLU A 446 -11.40 -5.50 14.07
C GLU A 446 -12.44 -4.44 14.46
N ALA A 447 -13.49 -4.83 15.21
CA ALA A 447 -14.42 -3.93 15.87
C ALA A 447 -13.95 -3.70 17.31
N VAL A 448 -13.47 -2.49 17.61
CA VAL A 448 -12.83 -2.12 18.88
C VAL A 448 -13.87 -1.52 19.84
N ASP A 449 -13.86 -1.95 21.09
CA ASP A 449 -14.91 -1.63 22.08
C ASP A 449 -15.01 -0.15 22.44
N SER A 450 -13.90 0.57 22.47
CA SER A 450 -13.90 1.97 22.88
C SER A 450 -13.03 2.85 21.96
N PRO A 451 -13.35 4.14 21.84
CA PRO A 451 -12.55 5.07 21.07
C PRO A 451 -11.14 5.25 21.64
N ARG A 452 -10.96 5.08 22.96
CA ARG A 452 -9.65 5.12 23.61
C ARG A 452 -8.80 3.92 23.21
N THR A 453 -9.37 2.72 23.28
CA THR A 453 -8.67 1.51 22.84
C THR A 453 -8.31 1.58 21.36
N LEU A 454 -9.22 2.10 20.51
CA LEU A 454 -8.93 2.33 19.10
C LEU A 454 -7.72 3.28 18.92
N TYR A 455 -7.69 4.38 19.65
CA TYR A 455 -6.57 5.33 19.61
C TYR A 455 -5.25 4.64 20.03
N GLN A 456 -5.25 3.90 21.15
CA GLN A 456 -4.07 3.19 21.63
C GLN A 456 -3.53 2.18 20.60
N ARG A 457 -4.42 1.39 19.99
CA ARG A 457 -4.04 0.43 18.92
C ARG A 457 -3.42 1.13 17.72
N ILE A 458 -3.96 2.27 17.30
CA ILE A 458 -3.41 3.03 16.18
C ILE A 458 -2.03 3.61 16.53
N VAL A 459 -1.83 4.09 17.76
CA VAL A 459 -0.52 4.56 18.23
C VAL A 459 0.50 3.42 18.26
N GLU A 460 0.13 2.24 18.76
CA GLU A 460 0.98 1.04 18.75
C GLU A 460 1.39 0.65 17.33
N LEU A 461 0.44 0.61 16.39
CA LEU A 461 0.71 0.25 15.00
C LEU A 461 1.63 1.28 14.30
N ASP A 462 1.47 2.57 14.60
CA ASP A 462 2.36 3.62 14.07
C ASP A 462 3.76 3.52 14.67
N GLY A 463 3.85 3.26 15.98
CA GLY A 463 5.10 3.05 16.72
C GLY A 463 5.91 1.86 16.19
N ASN A 464 5.25 0.81 15.72
CA ASN A 464 5.87 -0.38 15.13
C ASN A 464 6.31 -0.20 13.66
N GLY A 465 6.44 1.05 13.18
CA GLY A 465 6.94 1.38 11.85
C GLY A 465 5.92 1.26 10.73
N SER A 466 4.65 1.06 11.06
CA SER A 466 3.53 1.16 10.12
C SER A 466 3.00 2.60 10.13
N ARG A 467 2.48 3.06 8.97
CA ARG A 467 1.75 4.33 8.93
C ARG A 467 0.30 4.07 9.34
N ALA A 468 -0.08 4.51 10.53
CA ALA A 468 -1.42 4.31 11.06
C ALA A 468 -2.03 5.64 11.53
N ARG A 469 -3.28 5.91 11.20
CA ARG A 469 -3.99 7.15 11.60
C ARG A 469 -5.45 6.89 11.94
N LEU A 470 -5.97 7.74 12.84
CA LEU A 470 -7.40 7.82 13.12
C LEU A 470 -8.10 8.68 12.08
N VAL A 471 -9.29 8.24 11.69
CA VAL A 471 -10.20 9.00 10.84
C VAL A 471 -11.62 8.88 11.36
N ALA A 472 -12.48 9.86 11.07
CA ALA A 472 -13.86 9.82 11.51
C ALA A 472 -14.83 10.39 10.48
N GLY A 473 -16.11 9.97 10.58
CA GLY A 473 -17.21 10.67 9.95
C GLY A 473 -17.31 12.10 10.47
N TYR A 474 -17.67 13.05 9.61
CA TYR A 474 -17.67 14.46 9.98
C TYR A 474 -18.92 14.83 10.82
N CYS A 475 -18.97 14.32 12.06
CA CYS A 475 -20.09 14.49 12.98
C CYS A 475 -19.84 15.52 14.08
N TRP A 476 -18.61 15.99 14.25
CA TRP A 476 -18.19 16.97 15.24
C TRP A 476 -17.80 18.28 14.58
N ASP A 477 -18.26 19.41 15.15
CA ASP A 477 -17.88 20.74 14.64
C ASP A 477 -16.39 20.97 14.76
N TRP A 478 -15.77 21.55 13.74
CA TRP A 478 -14.34 21.88 13.73
C TRP A 478 -14.09 23.21 14.43
N ILE A 479 -14.04 23.19 15.75
CA ILE A 479 -13.86 24.35 16.63
C ILE A 479 -12.40 24.79 16.61
N SER A 480 -11.48 23.81 16.65
CA SER A 480 -10.01 24.04 16.66
C SER A 480 -9.50 24.81 15.44
N LYS A 481 -10.27 24.86 14.36
CA LYS A 481 -9.95 25.70 13.20
C LYS A 481 -9.88 27.21 13.52
N LYS A 482 -10.64 27.64 14.52
CA LYS A 482 -10.69 29.06 14.98
C LYS A 482 -9.98 29.24 16.31
N ASP A 483 -10.02 28.23 17.16
CA ASP A 483 -9.40 28.21 18.48
C ASP A 483 -8.52 26.96 18.58
N PRO A 484 -7.22 27.06 18.31
CA PRO A 484 -6.29 25.93 18.33
C PRO A 484 -6.22 25.20 19.69
N CYS A 485 -6.68 25.81 20.76
CA CYS A 485 -6.72 25.19 22.09
C CYS A 485 -7.98 24.34 22.32
N ALA A 486 -9.01 24.50 21.49
CA ALA A 486 -10.27 23.76 21.65
C ALA A 486 -10.12 22.29 21.19
N TRP A 487 -10.90 21.43 21.81
CA TRP A 487 -11.07 20.03 21.39
C TRP A 487 -12.30 19.89 20.51
N ASP A 488 -12.19 19.15 19.41
CA ASP A 488 -13.26 18.96 18.44
C ASP A 488 -14.06 17.67 18.72
N ILE A 489 -13.33 16.57 18.95
CA ILE A 489 -13.88 15.23 19.15
C ILE A 489 -13.61 14.83 20.60
N THR A 490 -14.67 14.67 21.38
CA THR A 490 -14.52 14.43 22.81
C THR A 490 -15.31 13.22 23.27
N PHE A 491 -14.68 12.38 24.06
CA PHE A 491 -15.26 11.26 24.78
C PHE A 491 -14.89 11.39 26.27
N PRO A 492 -15.64 12.24 27.03
CA PRO A 492 -15.28 12.57 28.42
C PRO A 492 -15.25 11.36 29.36
N GLU A 493 -16.14 10.39 29.13
CA GLU A 493 -16.24 9.17 29.95
C GLU A 493 -14.97 8.31 29.86
N GLU A 494 -14.24 8.41 28.73
CA GLU A 494 -12.98 7.72 28.51
C GLU A 494 -11.77 8.62 28.61
N ASN A 495 -11.95 9.86 29.05
CA ASN A 495 -10.89 10.86 29.14
C ASN A 495 -10.10 10.99 27.81
N LEU A 496 -10.78 10.95 26.68
CA LEU A 496 -10.21 11.06 25.33
C LEU A 496 -10.68 12.35 24.66
N PHE A 497 -9.74 13.19 24.31
CA PHE A 497 -9.96 14.49 23.70
C PHE A 497 -9.05 14.64 22.48
N MET A 498 -9.61 14.88 21.31
CA MET A 498 -8.87 14.93 20.05
C MET A 498 -9.29 16.15 19.23
N ARG A 499 -8.44 16.52 18.29
CA ARG A 499 -8.69 17.58 17.31
C ARG A 499 -8.79 16.99 15.92
N TRP A 500 -9.54 17.66 15.07
CA TRP A 500 -9.41 17.40 13.64
C TRP A 500 -8.00 17.74 13.17
N ASN A 501 -7.60 17.17 12.05
CA ASN A 501 -6.31 17.48 11.42
C ASN A 501 -6.14 18.99 11.24
N LEU A 502 -4.98 19.53 11.61
CA LEU A 502 -4.71 20.95 11.52
C LEU A 502 -4.75 21.41 10.06
N TYR A 503 -5.35 22.56 9.83
CA TYR A 503 -5.48 23.16 8.49
C TYR A 503 -4.14 23.36 7.78
N GLU A 504 -3.10 23.70 8.55
CA GLU A 504 -1.74 23.88 8.05
C GLU A 504 -1.09 22.56 7.61
N ASP A 505 -1.57 21.43 8.12
CA ASP A 505 -1.04 20.08 7.89
C ASP A 505 -1.83 19.28 6.86
N GLU A 506 -2.90 19.82 6.27
CA GLU A 506 -3.81 19.10 5.35
C GLU A 506 -3.08 18.27 4.28
N GLY A 507 -2.01 18.82 3.70
CA GLY A 507 -1.22 18.12 2.67
C GLY A 507 -0.11 17.20 3.21
N ARG A 508 0.18 17.23 4.51
CA ARG A 508 1.26 16.46 5.14
C ARG A 508 0.80 15.61 6.31
N TYR A 509 -0.50 15.35 6.39
CA TYR A 509 -1.14 14.63 7.49
C TYR A 509 -0.44 13.29 7.83
N LEU A 510 0.02 12.54 6.83
CA LEU A 510 0.74 11.28 7.04
C LEU A 510 2.24 11.44 7.31
N GLU A 511 2.82 12.61 7.07
CA GLU A 511 4.27 12.82 7.15
C GLU A 511 4.70 13.39 8.51
N LYS A 512 3.77 14.04 9.23
CA LYS A 512 4.06 14.65 10.52
C LYS A 512 3.80 13.71 11.67
N THR A 513 4.77 13.58 12.57
CA THR A 513 4.66 12.70 13.74
C THR A 513 3.53 13.10 14.69
N HIS A 514 3.30 14.41 14.89
CA HIS A 514 2.21 14.89 15.76
C HIS A 514 0.81 14.68 15.20
N SER A 515 0.66 14.30 13.93
CA SER A 515 -0.66 14.00 13.36
C SER A 515 -1.26 12.68 13.86
N ILE A 516 -0.50 11.89 14.62
CA ILE A 516 -1.02 10.70 15.30
C ILE A 516 -2.10 11.05 16.35
N ASP A 517 -2.00 12.22 16.98
CA ASP A 517 -2.94 12.73 17.99
C ASP A 517 -4.14 13.48 17.36
N GLN A 518 -4.23 13.47 16.03
CA GLN A 518 -5.28 14.15 15.27
C GLN A 518 -6.15 13.14 14.55
N VAL A 519 -7.40 13.53 14.28
CA VAL A 519 -8.34 12.72 13.52
C VAL A 519 -8.50 13.28 12.12
N GLY A 520 -8.25 12.47 11.10
CA GLY A 520 -8.44 12.87 9.71
C GLY A 520 -9.92 12.83 9.31
N CYS A 521 -10.37 13.86 8.59
CA CYS A 521 -11.69 13.83 7.95
C CYS A 521 -11.61 13.31 6.52
N ILE A 522 -12.74 12.99 5.90
CA ILE A 522 -12.81 12.49 4.53
C ILE A 522 -12.09 13.37 3.52
N HIS A 523 -12.14 14.69 3.66
CA HIS A 523 -11.51 15.62 2.75
C HIS A 523 -9.98 15.63 2.83
N THR A 524 -9.43 15.25 4.00
CA THR A 524 -7.99 15.16 4.23
C THR A 524 -7.43 13.84 3.76
N VAL A 525 -8.14 12.73 4.00
CA VAL A 525 -7.59 11.39 3.77
C VAL A 525 -7.94 10.82 2.40
N GLN A 526 -8.91 11.39 1.68
CA GLN A 526 -9.21 10.95 0.33
C GLN A 526 -8.01 11.18 -0.60
N GLY A 527 -7.56 10.13 -1.26
CA GLY A 527 -6.32 10.14 -2.07
C GLY A 527 -5.04 9.80 -1.28
N LEU A 528 -5.10 9.66 0.05
CA LEU A 528 -3.97 9.19 0.87
C LEU A 528 -4.05 7.68 1.12
N GLU A 529 -2.90 7.06 1.36
CA GLU A 529 -2.76 5.64 1.70
C GLU A 529 -1.97 5.46 2.98
N MET A 530 -2.46 4.59 3.86
CA MET A 530 -1.83 4.25 5.13
C MET A 530 -1.83 2.73 5.33
N ASP A 531 -0.94 2.22 6.15
CA ASP A 531 -0.90 0.79 6.42
C ASP A 531 -2.13 0.32 7.21
N TYR A 532 -2.49 1.08 8.25
CA TYR A 532 -3.67 0.82 9.07
C TYR A 532 -4.51 2.08 9.24
N VAL A 533 -5.81 1.89 9.28
CA VAL A 533 -6.77 2.97 9.53
C VAL A 533 -7.65 2.61 10.73
N GLY A 534 -7.79 3.54 11.68
CA GLY A 534 -8.78 3.48 12.74
C GLY A 534 -9.96 4.38 12.39
N VAL A 535 -11.15 3.82 12.27
CA VAL A 535 -12.34 4.56 11.82
C VAL A 535 -13.33 4.73 12.97
N ILE A 536 -13.66 5.97 13.28
CA ILE A 536 -14.76 6.28 14.21
C ILE A 536 -16.03 6.55 13.40
N ILE A 537 -17.01 5.67 13.53
CA ILE A 537 -18.34 5.85 12.94
C ILE A 537 -19.18 6.71 13.90
N GLY A 538 -19.59 7.86 13.40
CA GLY A 538 -20.39 8.82 14.16
C GLY A 538 -21.89 8.56 14.08
N PRO A 539 -22.71 9.41 14.73
CA PRO A 539 -24.15 9.25 14.78
C PRO A 539 -24.87 9.54 13.45
N ASP A 540 -24.14 9.88 12.38
CA ASP A 540 -24.70 10.09 11.04
C ASP A 540 -24.92 8.77 10.28
N LEU A 541 -24.34 7.64 10.77
CA LEU A 541 -24.60 6.29 10.30
C LEU A 541 -24.84 5.38 11.50
N ILE A 542 -26.05 4.87 11.60
CA ILE A 542 -26.48 3.98 12.68
C ILE A 542 -27.11 2.71 12.10
N VAL A 543 -27.21 1.68 12.92
CA VAL A 543 -27.98 0.47 12.61
C VAL A 543 -29.20 0.38 13.51
N ARG A 544 -30.33 0.06 12.92
CA ARG A 544 -31.56 -0.22 13.65
C ARG A 544 -32.26 -1.44 13.08
N ASN A 545 -32.53 -2.43 13.93
CA ASN A 545 -33.14 -3.69 13.51
C ASN A 545 -32.41 -4.37 12.33
N GLY A 546 -31.08 -4.33 12.31
CA GLY A 546 -30.25 -4.92 11.25
C GLY A 546 -30.15 -4.07 9.96
N HIS A 547 -30.80 -2.90 9.91
CA HIS A 547 -30.72 -2.00 8.75
C HIS A 547 -29.82 -0.80 9.03
N VAL A 548 -28.91 -0.53 8.08
CA VAL A 548 -28.07 0.67 8.09
C VAL A 548 -28.93 1.88 7.73
N VAL A 549 -29.00 2.81 8.66
CA VAL A 549 -29.80 4.04 8.54
C VAL A 549 -28.88 5.25 8.62
N THR A 550 -28.91 6.10 7.62
CA THR A 550 -28.14 7.34 7.62
C THR A 550 -28.95 8.51 8.18
N GLN A 551 -28.27 9.40 8.90
CA GLN A 551 -28.85 10.56 9.54
C GLN A 551 -28.12 11.85 9.10
N PRO A 552 -28.52 12.47 7.98
CA PRO A 552 -27.88 13.69 7.46
C PRO A 552 -27.88 14.86 8.46
N SER A 553 -28.85 14.89 9.37
CA SER A 553 -29.00 15.93 10.41
C SER A 553 -27.96 15.82 11.54
N LYS A 554 -27.30 14.69 11.68
CA LYS A 554 -26.28 14.41 12.71
C LYS A 554 -24.87 14.79 12.26
N ARG A 555 -24.71 15.17 11.01
CA ARG A 555 -23.44 15.74 10.55
C ARG A 555 -23.21 17.12 11.16
N ALA A 556 -21.92 17.43 11.37
CA ALA A 556 -21.49 18.71 11.94
C ALA A 556 -21.99 19.92 11.12
N ARG A 557 -22.24 21.02 11.76
CA ARG A 557 -22.64 22.26 11.07
C ARG A 557 -21.51 22.83 10.22
N THR A 558 -20.27 22.52 10.56
CA THR A 558 -19.07 22.91 9.82
C THR A 558 -18.80 22.02 8.60
N ASP A 559 -19.45 20.87 8.49
CA ASP A 559 -19.37 19.99 7.33
C ASP A 559 -20.12 20.58 6.13
N ARG A 560 -19.42 20.67 5.01
CA ARG A 560 -19.97 21.12 3.74
C ARG A 560 -20.34 19.99 2.77
N SER A 561 -20.14 18.75 3.17
CA SER A 561 -20.41 17.59 2.29
C SER A 561 -21.85 17.54 1.81
N LEU A 562 -22.80 17.88 2.68
CA LEU A 562 -24.23 17.94 2.36
C LEU A 562 -24.76 19.37 2.16
N HIS A 563 -23.88 20.32 1.80
CA HIS A 563 -24.32 21.70 1.58
C HIS A 563 -25.24 21.78 0.36
N GLY A 564 -26.45 22.30 0.57
CA GLY A 564 -27.51 22.36 -0.46
C GLY A 564 -28.60 21.31 -0.29
N TYR A 565 -28.36 20.21 0.41
CA TYR A 565 -29.32 19.12 0.66
C TYR A 565 -30.64 19.61 1.21
N LYS A 566 -30.63 20.43 2.30
CA LYS A 566 -31.85 20.92 2.96
C LYS A 566 -32.75 21.76 2.05
N THR A 567 -32.15 22.46 1.10
CA THR A 567 -32.87 23.29 0.11
C THR A 567 -33.44 22.42 -0.98
N ALA A 568 -32.63 21.54 -1.57
CA ALA A 568 -33.05 20.63 -2.65
C ALA A 568 -34.13 19.63 -2.19
N ARG A 569 -34.04 19.15 -0.94
CA ARG A 569 -35.04 18.22 -0.34
C ARG A 569 -36.45 18.75 -0.33
N LYS A 570 -36.66 20.07 -0.37
CA LYS A 570 -38.01 20.68 -0.43
C LYS A 570 -38.69 20.43 -1.76
N GLU A 571 -37.92 20.24 -2.83
CA GLU A 571 -38.42 20.05 -4.19
C GLU A 571 -38.49 18.56 -4.56
N ALA A 572 -37.51 17.75 -4.15
CA ALA A 572 -37.43 16.31 -4.44
C ALA A 572 -36.94 15.51 -3.20
N PRO A 573 -37.83 15.27 -2.20
CA PRO A 573 -37.40 14.69 -0.93
C PRO A 573 -36.80 13.28 -1.05
N GLU A 574 -37.41 12.36 -1.80
CA GLU A 574 -36.98 10.97 -1.90
C GLU A 574 -35.63 10.85 -2.62
N GLU A 575 -35.46 11.55 -3.74
CA GLU A 575 -34.22 11.56 -4.50
C GLU A 575 -33.07 12.19 -3.69
N CYS A 576 -33.37 13.29 -2.98
CA CYS A 576 -32.38 13.96 -2.14
C CYS A 576 -31.98 13.11 -0.93
N ASP A 577 -32.91 12.40 -0.31
CA ASP A 577 -32.65 11.53 0.81
C ASP A 577 -31.80 10.31 0.36
N ALA A 578 -32.12 9.70 -0.77
CA ALA A 578 -31.33 8.62 -1.37
C ALA A 578 -29.89 9.08 -1.72
N ARG A 579 -29.74 10.28 -2.26
CA ARG A 579 -28.40 10.83 -2.57
C ARG A 579 -27.61 11.15 -1.30
N ALA A 580 -28.26 11.66 -0.25
CA ALA A 580 -27.61 11.91 1.03
C ALA A 580 -27.17 10.60 1.71
N ASP A 581 -28.00 9.55 1.63
CA ASP A 581 -27.68 8.20 2.08
C ASP A 581 -26.42 7.69 1.39
N ALA A 582 -26.38 7.75 0.06
CA ALA A 582 -25.22 7.33 -0.74
C ALA A 582 -23.93 8.10 -0.36
N ILE A 583 -24.02 9.42 -0.16
CA ILE A 583 -22.87 10.25 0.24
C ILE A 583 -22.32 9.83 1.61
N ILE A 584 -23.19 9.56 2.59
CA ILE A 584 -22.77 9.15 3.92
C ILE A 584 -22.14 7.75 3.88
N LYS A 585 -22.77 6.80 3.21
CA LYS A 585 -22.24 5.44 3.03
C LYS A 585 -20.90 5.44 2.27
N ASN A 586 -20.80 6.18 1.18
CA ASN A 586 -19.55 6.36 0.43
C ASN A 586 -18.44 7.02 1.26
N THR A 587 -18.81 7.93 2.18
CA THR A 587 -17.83 8.51 3.12
C THR A 587 -17.19 7.41 3.96
N TYR A 588 -17.99 6.57 4.62
CA TYR A 588 -17.43 5.48 5.44
C TYR A 588 -16.75 4.41 4.61
N ARG A 589 -17.30 4.04 3.47
CA ARG A 589 -16.64 3.15 2.51
C ARG A 589 -15.25 3.65 2.14
N THR A 590 -15.15 4.93 1.85
CA THR A 590 -13.87 5.56 1.50
C THR A 590 -12.91 5.57 2.69
N LEU A 591 -13.35 5.94 3.88
CA LEU A 591 -12.51 5.94 5.09
C LEU A 591 -12.00 4.54 5.43
N MET A 592 -12.87 3.54 5.42
CA MET A 592 -12.54 2.16 5.75
C MET A 592 -11.61 1.50 4.73
N SER A 593 -11.63 1.95 3.47
CA SER A 593 -10.74 1.44 2.41
C SER A 593 -9.37 2.14 2.34
N ARG A 594 -9.00 3.00 3.30
CA ARG A 594 -7.68 3.68 3.30
C ARG A 594 -6.55 2.84 3.83
N GLY A 595 -6.82 1.82 4.64
CA GLY A 595 -5.83 0.90 5.16
C GLY A 595 -5.37 -0.11 4.11
N LEU A 596 -4.06 -0.24 3.92
CA LEU A 596 -3.48 -1.25 3.03
C LEU A 596 -3.47 -2.64 3.69
N LYS A 597 -3.20 -2.69 5.00
CA LYS A 597 -3.03 -3.91 5.80
C LYS A 597 -4.17 -4.18 6.75
N GLY A 598 -4.92 -3.12 7.17
CA GLY A 598 -6.02 -3.31 8.10
C GLY A 598 -6.86 -2.08 8.38
N CYS A 599 -8.06 -2.35 8.90
CA CYS A 599 -9.04 -1.36 9.35
C CYS A 599 -9.57 -1.76 10.72
N LEU A 600 -9.47 -0.85 11.69
CA LEU A 600 -10.05 -0.98 13.02
C LEU A 600 -11.24 -0.03 13.12
N ILE A 601 -12.37 -0.50 13.65
CA ILE A 601 -13.63 0.24 13.63
C ILE A 601 -14.14 0.43 15.06
N HIS A 602 -14.57 1.65 15.37
CA HIS A 602 -15.36 1.93 16.56
C HIS A 602 -16.61 2.75 16.19
N CYS A 603 -17.77 2.33 16.66
CA CYS A 603 -19.04 3.02 16.42
C CYS A 603 -19.51 3.70 17.71
N THR A 604 -19.90 4.97 17.62
CA THR A 604 -20.41 5.72 18.77
C THR A 604 -21.79 5.24 19.24
N ASP A 605 -22.54 4.55 18.39
CA ASP A 605 -23.84 3.96 18.70
C ASP A 605 -23.68 2.47 19.03
N PRO A 606 -24.19 2.00 20.21
CA PRO A 606 -23.95 0.63 20.66
C PRO A 606 -24.55 -0.46 19.75
N GLU A 607 -25.75 -0.23 19.17
CA GLU A 607 -26.36 -1.20 18.26
C GLU A 607 -25.56 -1.31 16.97
N THR A 608 -25.04 -0.20 16.48
CA THR A 608 -24.14 -0.16 15.31
C THR A 608 -22.81 -0.85 15.60
N GLN A 609 -22.26 -0.68 16.80
CA GLN A 609 -21.04 -1.38 17.24
C GLN A 609 -21.25 -2.89 17.29
N ALA A 610 -22.38 -3.34 17.85
CA ALA A 610 -22.71 -4.75 17.90
C ALA A 610 -22.90 -5.35 16.49
N TYR A 611 -23.55 -4.63 15.59
CA TYR A 611 -23.74 -5.03 14.21
C TYR A 611 -22.41 -5.23 13.49
N PHE A 612 -21.50 -4.25 13.49
CA PHE A 612 -20.22 -4.40 12.83
C PHE A 612 -19.35 -5.51 13.43
N ARG A 613 -19.43 -5.72 14.75
CA ARG A 613 -18.76 -6.86 15.38
C ARG A 613 -19.31 -8.18 14.85
N GLN A 614 -20.63 -8.33 14.80
CA GLN A 614 -21.27 -9.53 14.29
C GLN A 614 -20.94 -9.77 12.80
N GLU A 615 -20.96 -8.73 11.97
CA GLU A 615 -20.60 -8.83 10.54
C GLU A 615 -19.13 -9.25 10.36
N ILE A 616 -18.23 -8.73 11.20
CA ILE A 616 -16.80 -9.11 11.18
C ILE A 616 -16.63 -10.56 11.64
N GLU A 617 -17.25 -10.95 12.75
CA GLU A 617 -17.19 -12.32 13.26
C GLU A 617 -17.77 -13.32 12.24
N ALA A 618 -18.90 -12.99 11.64
CA ALA A 618 -19.52 -13.83 10.59
C ALA A 618 -18.60 -13.98 9.37
N ALA A 619 -17.92 -12.91 8.96
CA ALA A 619 -17.02 -12.91 7.82
C ALA A 619 -15.76 -13.81 8.01
N PHE A 620 -15.35 -14.03 9.25
CA PHE A 620 -14.22 -14.92 9.59
C PHE A 620 -14.64 -16.28 10.15
N SER A 621 -15.95 -16.54 10.39
CA SER A 621 -16.46 -17.82 10.87
C SER A 621 -16.47 -18.86 9.75
N GLN A 622 -16.02 -20.08 10.01
CA GLN A 622 -16.14 -21.17 9.04
C GLN A 622 -17.61 -21.53 8.81
N PRO A 623 -18.03 -21.86 7.60
CA PRO A 623 -19.35 -22.46 7.37
C PRO A 623 -19.44 -23.73 8.21
N SER A 624 -20.42 -23.79 9.11
CA SER A 624 -20.71 -25.01 9.85
C SER A 624 -21.20 -26.07 8.85
N ASP A 625 -20.41 -27.07 8.56
CA ASP A 625 -20.86 -28.29 7.91
C ASP A 625 -21.86 -28.98 8.86
N ASN A 626 -23.14 -28.71 8.65
CA ASN A 626 -24.20 -29.54 9.19
C ASN A 626 -24.30 -30.80 8.37
N THR A 627 -23.41 -31.75 8.64
CA THR A 627 -23.62 -33.16 8.35
C THR A 627 -23.49 -33.88 9.69
N GLU A 628 -24.53 -34.55 10.05
CA GLU A 628 -24.69 -35.36 11.28
C GLU A 628 -23.42 -36.18 11.56
N ALA A 629 -22.69 -35.84 12.61
CA ALA A 629 -21.57 -36.60 13.10
C ALA A 629 -21.93 -37.20 14.45
N SER A 630 -21.94 -38.48 14.42
CA SER A 630 -21.90 -39.43 15.51
C SER A 630 -21.04 -38.97 16.70
N THR A 631 -21.64 -39.09 17.86
CA THR A 631 -21.09 -38.96 19.20
C THR A 631 -19.74 -39.63 19.40
N LEU A 632 -18.71 -38.86 19.68
CA LEU A 632 -17.55 -39.26 20.46
C LEU A 632 -17.31 -38.25 21.56
N GLN A 633 -17.32 -38.72 22.79
CA GLN A 633 -17.14 -37.97 24.02
C GLN A 633 -15.75 -37.34 24.07
N PRO A 634 -15.62 -36.11 24.60
CA PRO A 634 -14.30 -35.51 24.83
C PRO A 634 -13.64 -36.10 26.08
N ALA A 635 -12.35 -36.35 25.96
CA ALA A 635 -11.48 -36.73 27.09
C ALA A 635 -11.34 -35.55 28.09
N PRO A 636 -11.14 -35.84 29.38
CA PRO A 636 -11.22 -34.84 30.44
C PRO A 636 -10.04 -33.85 30.40
N VAL A 637 -10.39 -32.59 30.55
CA VAL A 637 -9.45 -31.46 30.74
C VAL A 637 -8.91 -31.55 32.16
N ILE A 638 -7.58 -31.62 32.32
CA ILE A 638 -6.89 -31.51 33.58
C ILE A 638 -6.74 -29.99 33.88
N PRO A 639 -7.14 -29.52 35.07
CA PRO A 639 -6.95 -28.12 35.45
C PRO A 639 -5.47 -27.84 35.71
N LEU A 640 -4.93 -26.80 35.13
CA LEU A 640 -3.65 -26.21 35.55
C LEU A 640 -3.91 -25.30 36.73
N ASP A 641 -3.29 -25.60 37.81
CA ASP A 641 -3.29 -24.85 39.07
C ASP A 641 -2.74 -23.42 38.85
N GLU A 642 -3.45 -22.48 39.43
CA GLU A 642 -2.95 -21.12 39.67
C GLU A 642 -1.79 -21.19 40.68
N GLN A 643 -0.61 -20.80 40.26
CA GLN A 643 0.43 -20.40 41.23
C GLN A 643 1.12 -19.12 40.78
N SER A 644 0.82 -18.10 41.56
CA SER A 644 1.66 -16.95 41.96
C SER A 644 2.53 -16.28 40.90
N SER A 645 2.09 -15.10 40.49
CA SER A 645 2.88 -14.01 39.92
C SER A 645 4.03 -13.60 40.86
N THR A 646 5.26 -13.87 40.46
CA THR A 646 6.42 -13.08 40.83
C THR A 646 6.90 -12.40 39.54
N GLU A 647 6.92 -11.07 39.55
CA GLU A 647 7.56 -10.26 38.52
C GLU A 647 9.06 -10.65 38.48
N ALA A 648 9.41 -11.48 37.49
CA ALA A 648 10.78 -11.65 37.06
C ALA A 648 11.01 -10.62 35.92
N GLU A 649 11.90 -9.66 36.20
CA GLU A 649 12.47 -8.80 35.13
C GLU A 649 13.08 -9.76 34.09
N ASP A 650 12.55 -9.78 32.86
CA ASP A 650 13.09 -10.55 31.73
C ASP A 650 14.44 -9.92 31.33
N GLU A 651 15.54 -10.38 31.95
CA GLU A 651 16.86 -10.02 31.47
C GLU A 651 17.19 -10.78 30.17
N PRO A 652 17.72 -10.11 29.15
CA PRO A 652 18.07 -10.76 27.88
C PRO A 652 19.24 -11.73 28.12
N ARG A 653 19.26 -12.84 27.39
CA ARG A 653 20.31 -13.84 27.46
C ARG A 653 21.67 -13.24 27.12
N THR A 654 22.58 -13.24 28.09
CA THR A 654 23.97 -12.80 27.91
C THR A 654 24.85 -13.96 27.44
N ILE A 655 25.80 -13.65 26.57
CA ILE A 655 26.78 -14.59 26.01
C ILE A 655 28.17 -14.00 26.26
N PRO A 656 29.12 -14.69 26.92
CA PRO A 656 30.51 -14.23 27.00
C PRO A 656 31.13 -14.15 25.59
N ALA A 657 31.98 -13.14 25.36
CA ALA A 657 32.60 -12.93 24.05
C ALA A 657 33.35 -14.16 23.50
N GLU A 658 34.00 -14.91 24.39
CA GLU A 658 34.73 -16.16 24.07
C GLU A 658 33.82 -17.29 23.56
N ALA A 659 32.51 -17.23 23.90
CA ALA A 659 31.51 -18.24 23.53
C ALA A 659 30.66 -17.87 22.31
N VAL A 660 30.79 -16.67 21.77
CA VAL A 660 30.00 -16.22 20.61
C VAL A 660 30.51 -16.87 19.34
N THR A 661 29.59 -17.49 18.61
CA THR A 661 29.88 -18.08 17.28
C THR A 661 29.23 -17.25 16.16
N PRO A 662 29.72 -17.35 14.91
CA PRO A 662 29.11 -16.65 13.76
C PRO A 662 27.63 -17.05 13.49
N ALA A 663 27.16 -18.13 14.11
CA ALA A 663 25.75 -18.57 14.01
C ALA A 663 24.85 -17.92 15.06
N ASP A 664 25.42 -17.31 16.10
CA ASP A 664 24.66 -16.67 17.16
C ASP A 664 24.13 -15.31 16.69
N ASN A 665 22.82 -15.07 16.86
CA ASN A 665 22.19 -13.77 16.60
C ASN A 665 22.42 -12.86 17.80
N ALA A 666 23.66 -12.43 18.01
CA ALA A 666 24.10 -11.66 19.18
C ALA A 666 24.87 -10.41 18.78
N VAL A 667 24.85 -9.38 19.64
CA VAL A 667 25.56 -8.12 19.45
C VAL A 667 26.25 -7.69 20.74
N PRO A 668 27.33 -6.88 20.66
CA PRO A 668 28.04 -6.37 21.82
C PRO A 668 27.13 -5.64 22.81
N PHE A 669 27.36 -5.80 24.09
CA PHE A 669 26.74 -5.04 25.16
C PHE A 669 27.68 -3.94 25.66
N ILE A 670 27.16 -2.73 25.78
CA ILE A 670 27.89 -1.57 26.24
C ILE A 670 27.22 -1.03 27.52
N GLU A 671 27.94 -1.03 28.61
CA GLU A 671 27.48 -0.41 29.86
C GLU A 671 27.74 1.10 29.84
N LEU A 672 26.68 1.89 29.71
CA LEU A 672 26.76 3.36 29.48
C LEU A 672 27.49 4.08 30.65
N GLU A 673 27.39 3.61 31.88
CA GLU A 673 28.03 4.22 33.05
C GLU A 673 29.56 4.02 33.01
N ALA A 674 30.04 2.85 32.62
CA ALA A 674 31.46 2.53 32.50
C ALA A 674 32.12 3.18 31.28
N ALA A 675 31.37 3.29 30.17
CA ALA A 675 31.88 3.76 28.93
C ALA A 675 32.03 5.29 28.81
N ALA A 676 31.43 6.08 29.74
CA ALA A 676 31.46 7.53 29.70
C ALA A 676 32.87 8.13 29.69
N GLY A 677 33.84 7.45 30.32
CA GLY A 677 35.26 7.84 30.33
C GLY A 677 36.02 7.45 29.05
N GLU A 678 35.66 6.34 28.44
CA GLU A 678 36.34 5.78 27.26
C GLU A 678 35.91 6.43 25.95
N PHE A 679 34.67 6.94 25.90
CA PHE A 679 34.14 7.66 24.70
C PHE A 679 34.87 8.98 24.40
N GLN A 680 35.67 9.54 25.35
CA GLN A 680 36.56 10.66 25.05
C GLN A 680 37.67 10.32 24.03
N ALA A 681 38.00 9.04 23.87
CA ALA A 681 39.16 8.59 23.10
C ALA A 681 38.84 8.00 21.69
N GLY A 682 37.61 8.08 21.20
CA GLY A 682 37.31 7.70 19.83
C GLY A 682 36.62 6.33 19.63
N PHE A 683 35.81 5.90 20.59
CA PHE A 683 35.05 4.62 20.60
C PHE A 683 33.99 4.46 19.50
N ALA A 684 33.81 5.49 18.66
CA ALA A 684 32.78 5.47 17.58
C ALA A 684 33.15 4.63 16.34
N GLU A 685 34.28 3.95 16.32
CA GLU A 685 34.66 3.06 15.23
C GLU A 685 34.08 1.66 15.49
N ALA A 686 33.36 1.09 14.52
CA ALA A 686 32.70 -0.20 14.62
C ALA A 686 33.65 -1.36 14.99
N GLU A 687 34.94 -1.18 14.84
CA GLU A 687 35.99 -2.16 15.19
C GLU A 687 36.20 -2.29 16.71
N ARG A 688 35.99 -1.22 17.48
CA ARG A 688 36.16 -1.24 18.94
C ARG A 688 34.92 -1.71 19.71
N LEU A 689 33.75 -1.69 19.06
CA LEU A 689 32.53 -2.25 19.64
C LEU A 689 32.61 -3.77 19.85
N GLU A 690 33.45 -4.45 19.04
CA GLU A 690 33.63 -5.91 19.08
C GLU A 690 34.62 -6.36 20.19
N GLU A 691 35.28 -5.43 20.88
CA GLU A 691 36.22 -5.71 21.98
C GLU A 691 35.56 -5.88 23.36
N THR A 692 34.19 -5.87 23.41
CA THR A 692 33.48 -6.01 24.71
C THR A 692 33.42 -7.48 25.19
N GLU A 693 33.50 -7.65 26.50
CA GLU A 693 33.51 -8.98 27.15
C GLU A 693 32.14 -9.69 27.13
N THR A 694 31.04 -8.93 26.93
CA THR A 694 29.67 -9.44 27.04
C THR A 694 28.86 -9.12 25.75
N TRP A 695 28.14 -10.11 25.28
CA TRP A 695 27.25 -10.01 24.14
C TRP A 695 25.82 -10.36 24.54
N ILE A 696 24.85 -9.75 23.87
CA ILE A 696 23.41 -9.97 24.09
C ILE A 696 22.81 -10.70 22.91
N ALA A 697 22.15 -11.83 23.17
CA ALA A 697 21.35 -12.52 22.17
C ALA A 697 20.14 -11.66 21.77
N LEU A 698 19.99 -11.38 20.48
CA LEU A 698 18.87 -10.61 19.98
C LEU A 698 17.63 -11.49 19.79
N PRO A 699 16.44 -10.97 20.11
CA PRO A 699 15.19 -11.60 19.70
C PRO A 699 15.11 -11.83 18.19
N GLU A 700 14.32 -12.79 17.76
CA GLU A 700 14.15 -13.12 16.33
C GLU A 700 13.72 -11.93 15.43
N LEU A 701 13.16 -10.89 16.06
CA LEU A 701 12.78 -9.64 15.42
C LEU A 701 13.97 -8.86 14.86
N TYR A 702 15.15 -9.01 15.46
CA TYR A 702 16.38 -8.32 15.09
C TYR A 702 17.42 -9.30 14.56
N ARG A 703 18.23 -8.88 13.59
CA ARG A 703 19.39 -9.64 13.11
C ARG A 703 20.67 -8.92 13.43
N ALA A 704 21.58 -9.63 14.07
CA ALA A 704 22.93 -9.16 14.34
C ALA A 704 23.66 -8.80 13.04
N ARG A 705 24.28 -7.63 13.05
CA ARG A 705 25.16 -7.14 11.99
C ARG A 705 26.19 -6.19 12.59
N ARG A 706 27.30 -6.03 11.91
CA ARG A 706 28.39 -5.13 12.33
C ARG A 706 27.85 -3.71 12.57
N GLY A 707 28.26 -3.09 13.67
CA GLY A 707 27.83 -1.75 14.08
C GLY A 707 26.53 -1.69 14.89
N LEU A 708 25.86 -2.82 15.15
CA LEU A 708 24.79 -2.90 16.15
C LEU A 708 25.36 -3.22 17.53
N PHE A 709 24.82 -2.58 18.56
CA PHE A 709 25.15 -2.85 19.95
C PHE A 709 23.92 -2.65 20.85
N VAL A 710 23.93 -3.27 22.03
CA VAL A 710 22.89 -3.10 23.03
C VAL A 710 23.45 -2.26 24.18
N ALA A 711 22.62 -1.37 24.71
CA ALA A 711 22.91 -0.63 25.92
C ALA A 711 21.67 -0.55 26.83
N ARG A 712 21.86 -0.58 28.14
CA ARG A 712 20.76 -0.41 29.10
C ARG A 712 20.53 1.08 29.37
N VAL A 713 19.30 1.55 29.06
CA VAL A 713 18.93 2.96 29.19
C VAL A 713 18.21 3.15 30.54
N LYS A 714 18.79 3.95 31.43
CA LYS A 714 18.18 4.33 32.72
C LYS A 714 17.65 5.76 32.61
N GLY A 715 16.52 6.01 33.26
CA GLY A 715 15.91 7.33 33.38
C GLY A 715 14.52 7.43 32.73
N GLU A 716 13.83 8.51 33.11
CA GLU A 716 12.42 8.73 32.74
C GLU A 716 12.28 9.76 31.61
N SER A 717 13.36 10.34 31.11
CA SER A 717 13.34 11.42 30.10
C SER A 717 12.83 10.99 28.73
N MET A 718 12.73 9.67 28.46
CA MET A 718 12.25 9.06 27.24
C MET A 718 11.15 8.01 27.50
N ASN A 719 10.49 8.02 28.66
CA ASN A 719 9.60 6.96 29.12
C ASN A 719 8.32 6.75 28.26
N ARG A 720 8.01 7.63 27.36
CA ARG A 720 6.98 7.39 26.34
C ARG A 720 7.39 6.34 25.31
N ARG A 721 8.68 6.08 25.11
CA ARG A 721 9.21 5.17 24.10
C ARG A 721 10.14 4.12 24.65
N ILE A 722 10.89 4.47 25.66
CA ILE A 722 11.93 3.64 26.26
C ILE A 722 11.63 3.58 27.75
N PRO A 723 11.09 2.46 28.25
CA PRO A 723 10.90 2.26 29.68
C PRO A 723 12.21 2.42 30.45
N ASN A 724 12.14 2.89 31.69
CA ASN A 724 13.31 2.99 32.55
C ASN A 724 13.92 1.61 32.79
N GLY A 725 15.22 1.49 32.58
CA GLY A 725 15.95 0.22 32.70
C GLY A 725 15.93 -0.68 31.47
N ALA A 726 15.25 -0.27 30.37
CA ALA A 726 15.13 -1.07 29.15
C ALA A 726 16.46 -1.34 28.46
N TRP A 727 16.59 -2.55 27.92
CA TRP A 727 17.70 -2.96 27.06
C TRP A 727 17.44 -2.52 25.63
N CYS A 728 18.25 -1.59 25.14
CA CYS A 728 18.00 -0.89 23.88
C CYS A 728 19.04 -1.23 22.83
N LEU A 729 18.59 -1.55 21.62
CA LEU A 729 19.43 -1.78 20.46
C LEU A 729 19.74 -0.45 19.75
N PHE A 730 21.02 -0.20 19.51
CA PHE A 730 21.51 0.98 18.80
C PHE A 730 22.31 0.58 17.56
N GLU A 731 22.34 1.45 16.57
CA GLU A 731 23.22 1.37 15.39
C GLU A 731 24.25 2.50 15.43
N ALA A 732 25.52 2.13 15.51
CA ALA A 732 26.65 3.07 15.49
C ALA A 732 26.81 3.70 14.10
N ASN A 733 27.17 4.99 14.06
CA ASN A 733 27.42 5.75 12.84
C ASN A 733 26.34 5.61 11.73
N PRO A 734 25.05 5.78 12.05
CA PRO A 734 23.98 5.65 11.06
C PRO A 734 24.15 6.71 9.96
N GLY A 735 24.06 6.30 8.72
CA GLY A 735 24.07 7.21 7.57
C GLY A 735 22.76 7.98 7.43
N GLY A 736 22.84 9.21 6.87
CA GLY A 736 21.66 10.01 6.53
C GLY A 736 21.27 11.06 7.56
N SER A 737 20.04 11.61 7.46
CA SER A 737 19.52 12.65 8.35
C SER A 737 19.09 12.05 9.69
N ARG A 738 19.56 12.64 10.77
CA ARG A 738 19.23 12.26 12.15
C ARG A 738 18.06 13.05 12.73
N HIS A 739 17.54 14.04 12.01
CA HIS A 739 16.45 14.91 12.45
C HIS A 739 15.18 14.09 12.78
N GLY A 740 14.68 14.25 14.01
CA GLY A 740 13.53 13.50 14.53
C GLY A 740 13.83 12.06 15.00
N ARG A 741 15.10 11.61 14.94
CA ARG A 741 15.50 10.29 15.42
C ARG A 741 15.84 10.30 16.90
N VAL A 742 15.64 9.16 17.56
CA VAL A 742 16.12 8.97 18.92
C VAL A 742 17.57 8.51 18.84
N VAL A 743 18.45 9.21 19.53
CA VAL A 743 19.89 9.00 19.46
C VAL A 743 20.50 8.87 20.85
N LEU A 744 21.54 8.07 20.97
CA LEU A 744 22.47 8.08 22.06
C LEU A 744 23.54 9.15 21.74
N ALA A 745 23.58 10.19 22.53
CA ALA A 745 24.43 11.37 22.32
C ALA A 745 25.38 11.58 23.50
N TYR A 746 26.59 12.06 23.18
CA TYR A 746 27.60 12.48 24.13
C TYR A 746 27.94 13.94 23.93
N HIS A 747 27.95 14.71 25.02
CA HIS A 747 28.47 16.08 25.02
C HIS A 747 29.01 16.40 26.42
N ARG A 748 30.19 16.98 26.50
CA ARG A 748 30.91 17.24 27.77
C ARG A 748 30.14 18.14 28.77
N ASP A 749 29.30 19.04 28.30
CA ASP A 749 28.54 19.99 29.10
C ASP A 749 27.12 19.49 29.44
N ILE A 750 26.74 18.28 28.96
CA ILE A 750 25.49 17.65 29.35
C ILE A 750 25.70 16.95 30.68
N GLN A 751 24.80 17.23 31.62
CA GLN A 751 24.58 16.40 32.80
C GLN A 751 23.18 15.84 32.73
N ASP A 752 23.08 14.58 32.35
CA ASP A 752 21.79 13.89 32.30
C ASP A 752 21.26 13.75 33.74
N PRO A 753 20.03 14.24 34.02
CA PRO A 753 19.50 14.26 35.39
C PRO A 753 19.29 12.87 36.00
N ASP A 754 19.16 11.84 35.17
CA ASP A 754 18.91 10.46 35.63
C ASP A 754 20.20 9.69 35.94
N ASN A 755 21.31 9.96 35.22
CA ASN A 755 22.54 9.19 35.30
C ASN A 755 23.75 10.01 35.77
N ASN A 756 23.61 11.34 35.90
CA ASN A 756 24.71 12.30 36.18
C ASN A 756 25.88 12.11 35.19
N SER A 757 25.60 11.74 33.95
CA SER A 757 26.55 11.35 32.90
C SER A 757 26.50 12.35 31.74
N ALA A 758 27.60 12.47 31.01
CA ALA A 758 27.67 13.23 29.75
C ALA A 758 26.98 12.52 28.55
N LEU A 759 26.44 11.32 28.81
CA LEU A 759 25.68 10.53 27.83
C LEU A 759 24.19 10.69 28.06
N THR A 760 23.43 10.87 27.03
CA THR A 760 21.97 10.98 27.10
C THR A 760 21.29 10.35 25.89
N VAL A 761 20.09 9.81 26.12
CA VAL A 761 19.23 9.33 25.03
C VAL A 761 18.10 10.33 24.85
N LYS A 762 18.03 10.96 23.68
CA LYS A 762 17.05 12.01 23.38
C LYS A 762 16.65 11.98 21.91
N ARG A 763 15.59 12.71 21.59
CA ARG A 763 15.18 12.93 20.19
C ARG A 763 15.95 14.12 19.60
N TYR A 764 16.67 13.90 18.53
CA TYR A 764 17.57 14.86 17.90
C TYR A 764 16.83 15.73 16.87
N TYR A 765 16.93 17.04 17.04
CA TYR A 765 16.49 18.03 16.07
C TYR A 765 17.64 18.97 15.75
N SER A 766 17.74 19.42 14.48
CA SER A 766 18.76 20.39 14.10
C SER A 766 18.24 21.43 13.12
N GLU A 767 18.63 22.67 13.35
CA GLU A 767 18.50 23.79 12.44
C GLU A 767 19.85 24.01 11.77
N LYS A 768 19.83 24.36 10.48
CA LYS A 768 21.03 24.53 9.67
C LYS A 768 21.03 25.88 8.99
N ILE A 769 22.17 26.54 8.98
CA ILE A 769 22.41 27.74 8.19
C ILE A 769 23.49 27.47 7.15
N THR A 770 23.40 28.15 6.01
CA THR A 770 24.45 28.09 4.98
C THR A 770 25.36 29.27 5.17
N SER A 771 26.66 29.01 5.36
CA SER A 771 27.69 30.05 5.47
C SER A 771 27.93 30.75 4.11
N ALA A 772 28.58 31.88 4.12
CA ALA A 772 28.91 32.63 2.91
C ALA A 772 29.74 31.83 1.89
N ASP A 773 30.45 30.81 2.32
CA ASP A 773 31.28 29.90 1.50
C ASP A 773 30.49 28.68 0.93
N GLY A 774 29.15 28.67 1.09
CA GLY A 774 28.29 27.59 0.57
C GLY A 774 28.30 26.29 1.39
N GLN A 775 29.04 26.26 2.51
CA GLN A 775 29.00 25.14 3.44
C GLN A 775 27.87 25.34 4.45
N TRP A 776 27.19 24.26 4.81
CA TRP A 776 26.16 24.26 5.84
C TRP A 776 26.74 23.90 7.20
N GLN A 777 26.30 24.56 8.25
CA GLN A 777 26.62 24.21 9.62
C GLN A 777 25.36 24.26 10.50
N HIS A 778 25.43 23.56 11.64
CA HIS A 778 24.31 23.56 12.58
C HIS A 778 24.31 24.91 13.30
N SER A 779 23.19 25.64 13.21
CA SER A 779 22.97 26.85 14.00
C SER A 779 22.46 26.52 15.39
N ARG A 780 21.68 25.42 15.50
CA ARG A 780 21.08 24.98 16.74
C ARG A 780 20.81 23.49 16.68
N ILE A 781 21.09 22.78 17.77
CA ILE A 781 20.69 21.38 17.97
C ILE A 781 19.82 21.29 19.23
N THR A 782 18.66 20.66 19.13
CA THR A 782 17.79 20.38 20.26
C THR A 782 17.74 18.87 20.49
N LEU A 783 18.11 18.45 21.70
CA LEU A 783 17.94 17.09 22.17
C LEU A 783 16.68 17.04 23.04
N ALA A 784 15.55 16.70 22.43
CA ALA A 784 14.25 16.78 23.05
C ALA A 784 13.91 15.56 23.88
N CYS A 785 13.29 15.77 25.03
CA CYS A 785 12.72 14.75 25.88
C CYS A 785 11.43 14.20 25.28
N ASP A 786 11.13 12.91 25.50
CA ASP A 786 9.88 12.26 25.08
C ASP A 786 9.32 11.50 26.31
N THR A 787 8.82 12.26 27.28
CA THR A 787 8.43 11.77 28.60
C THR A 787 7.03 12.20 29.02
N LEU A 788 6.42 11.42 29.90
CA LEU A 788 5.18 11.77 30.62
C LEU A 788 5.47 12.35 32.01
N THR A 789 6.70 12.21 32.48
CA THR A 789 7.14 12.68 33.81
C THR A 789 7.47 14.17 33.74
N PRO A 790 6.88 15.03 34.60
CA PRO A 790 7.19 16.43 34.63
C PRO A 790 8.61 16.67 35.19
N GLY A 791 9.25 17.77 34.76
CA GLY A 791 10.57 18.17 35.28
C GLY A 791 11.75 17.91 34.36
N TYR A 792 11.53 17.29 33.20
CA TYR A 792 12.57 17.13 32.19
C TYR A 792 12.48 18.22 31.12
N GLU A 793 13.57 18.89 30.85
CA GLU A 793 13.70 19.96 29.87
C GLU A 793 14.51 19.49 28.67
N ASP A 794 14.21 20.07 27.51
CA ASP A 794 14.98 19.84 26.28
C ASP A 794 16.36 20.48 26.41
N ILE A 795 17.39 19.76 25.95
CA ILE A 795 18.77 20.27 25.93
C ILE A 795 18.98 21.00 24.60
N VAL A 796 19.29 22.29 24.69
CA VAL A 796 19.52 23.12 23.49
C VAL A 796 20.99 23.48 23.41
N LEU A 797 21.63 23.14 22.30
CA LEU A 797 23.02 23.43 21.99
C LEU A 797 23.09 24.46 20.85
N GLU A 798 23.66 25.60 21.13
CA GLU A 798 23.90 26.66 20.14
C GLU A 798 25.20 26.40 19.34
N GLU A 799 25.43 27.14 18.31
CA GLU A 799 26.43 26.94 17.25
C GLU A 799 27.82 26.43 17.71
N GLU A 800 28.41 26.98 18.75
CA GLU A 800 29.71 26.52 19.28
C GLU A 800 29.60 25.17 20.02
N GLN A 801 28.56 25.00 20.82
CA GLN A 801 28.31 23.75 21.56
C GLN A 801 27.89 22.62 20.65
N ALA A 802 27.13 22.93 19.57
CA ALA A 802 26.69 21.94 18.59
C ALA A 802 27.84 21.21 17.88
N ARG A 803 29.03 21.83 17.82
CA ARG A 803 30.24 21.23 17.20
C ARG A 803 30.82 20.09 18.00
N ASP A 804 30.71 20.15 19.33
CA ASP A 804 31.27 19.17 20.24
C ASP A 804 30.33 17.98 20.49
N LEU A 805 29.08 18.04 19.99
CA LEU A 805 28.11 16.95 20.12
C LEU A 805 28.51 15.74 19.26
N ARG A 806 28.61 14.58 19.89
CA ARG A 806 28.85 13.30 19.23
C ARG A 806 27.62 12.40 19.32
N ILE A 807 27.16 11.90 18.20
CA ILE A 807 26.10 10.91 18.14
C ILE A 807 26.75 9.54 18.06
N LEU A 808 26.59 8.75 19.10
CA LEU A 808 27.20 7.43 19.25
C LEU A 808 26.37 6.32 18.61
N GLY A 809 25.04 6.47 18.62
CA GLY A 809 24.16 5.50 18.01
C GLY A 809 22.76 6.03 17.77
N GLU A 810 22.04 5.41 16.85
CA GLU A 810 20.61 5.62 16.60
C GLU A 810 19.82 4.46 17.18
N PHE A 811 18.81 4.73 17.99
CA PHE A 811 17.93 3.76 18.61
C PHE A 811 17.12 3.00 17.54
N LYS A 812 17.11 1.67 17.62
CA LYS A 812 16.40 0.77 16.69
C LYS A 812 15.24 0.02 17.34
N GLY A 813 15.25 -0.13 18.65
CA GLY A 813 14.18 -0.78 19.42
C GLY A 813 14.67 -1.30 20.76
N THR A 814 13.76 -1.86 21.56
CA THR A 814 14.06 -2.54 22.81
C THR A 814 14.24 -4.03 22.55
N VAL A 815 15.16 -4.67 23.26
CA VAL A 815 15.45 -6.12 23.17
C VAL A 815 14.94 -6.90 24.38
N ALA A 816 14.71 -6.20 25.50
CA ALA A 816 14.02 -6.69 26.70
C ALA A 816 13.47 -5.50 27.49
#